data_5a15d36a9392844e93b65ff2931a625d
#
_entry.id   5a15d36a9392844e93b65ff2931a625d
#
_cell.length_a   1.000
_cell.length_b   1.000
_cell.length_c   1.000
_cell.angle_alpha   90.00
_cell.angle_beta   90.00
_cell.angle_gamma   90.00
#
_symmetry.space_group_name_H-M   'P 1'
#
loop_
_entity.id
_entity.type
_entity.pdbx_description
1 polymer ?
#
loop_
_entity_poly.entity_id
_entity_poly.type
_entity_poly.pdbx_seq_one_letter_code
_entity_poly.pdbx_strand_id
1 'polypeptide(L)'
;MAGFFIRRPIVAMVIAIIIVIVGLVALARLPIAQYPEITPPMVSVTATYTGANAVNVEQSVATPVEQKVNGVEDMIYMRSINSSDGRLNLEVSFEVGTDLDMANVLTQNRVSEAQASLPEEVKRLGVTVKKKLSFPLLLVSLVSPGGTYDEQFLTNYATINIVDELARIRGVGLAEVLGGSITEYAMRVWIRPDQLAKLHLTVPDITKAISEQNVLVPAGQIGGEPAPPGTDYTYTVQTAGRFETPEQFGNVVVRSNPDGSQVLLKDVARIELGSQNYQIQARLDKNPTGLLQIFQLPDANGLEVAEKILARMEELSARFPDDLEYVVSLDTTKPITAGIREIVITLFQAVALVILVVYIFLQNARSTLIPTLTVPVSLIGTFAVFPLLGFSINTLSLLGLVLAIGIVVDDAIVVVEAVAQKMEKGLSPRDATHEAMREVSGPIVATSLSLIAVFVPVAAMGGITGLLYQQFAITIAISVAISSINALTLSPALAAMLLKPPGEQKSLFQKFFDVFNRGFEVATDKFMVLTAFFTRKFVRAGLLLAVIVAGVVILFRVLPGGFVPEEDQGYILAAMIMPDGSSLQRTNQTLSRMEGIIEEFDAVQNSTAIAGYSIVTSTIQPNAGMAFIQLKDWDERPNPEDHANEIVRRLNARFAQEIVGGVAFAFGPPAIPGLGTGSGFSMMLQDRGGNTPDYLFEQAQILIAAAKERPEIENVFTMFRPNSPQIFLDVDDAKVLKLGASLADVNTSIGAFLGGAYVNDFNRFGRLYKVYVQAEPEYRQNAEDISLFYVRNDEDEMVPLATFVSTSSTQGPEFTNRFNLFRSAEISGQAARGYSSAQAIDALEEVANEVLPGDMGYSWFNMSYQEKVAQGTGSIVFLMALVFVFLILSAQYESWSLPLSVLLGTPIAVFGAVGGLFIARLFSESYVNNVFAQIGLVMLIGLAAKNAILIVEFAKVESEKGRDAVDAAMEAARLRFRPILMTAFSFILGVLPLLIASGAGAEARKVMGMTVFSGMLVA
;
A
#
# COMPACT_ATOMS: atom_id res chain seq x y z
N MET A 1 -4.39 39.91 27.24
CA MET A 1 -3.86 38.58 27.52
C MET A 1 -2.35 38.62 27.79
N ALA A 2 -1.49 39.09 26.90
CA ALA A 2 -0.04 39.17 27.07
C ALA A 2 0.44 39.88 28.34
N GLY A 3 -0.19 41.03 28.76
CA GLY A 3 0.14 41.76 29.98
C GLY A 3 0.02 40.95 31.28
N PHE A 4 -0.81 39.90 31.35
CA PHE A 4 -0.89 38.97 32.47
C PHE A 4 0.38 38.12 32.58
N PHE A 5 0.84 37.54 31.45
CA PHE A 5 2.01 36.68 31.42
C PHE A 5 3.34 37.46 31.59
N ILE A 6 3.41 38.68 31.11
CA ILE A 6 4.56 39.56 31.36
C ILE A 6 4.77 39.80 32.85
N ARG A 7 3.67 39.91 33.61
CA ARG A 7 3.71 40.09 35.08
C ARG A 7 3.93 38.79 35.84
N ARG A 8 3.55 37.65 35.26
CA ARG A 8 3.66 36.28 35.83
C ARG A 8 4.33 35.30 34.89
N PRO A 9 5.60 35.51 34.60
CA PRO A 9 6.31 34.70 33.58
C PRO A 9 6.41 33.20 33.91
N ILE A 10 6.45 32.85 35.21
CA ILE A 10 6.49 31.47 35.67
C ILE A 10 5.25 30.69 35.23
N VAL A 11 4.06 31.35 35.21
CA VAL A 11 2.82 30.72 34.77
C VAL A 11 2.90 30.34 33.28
N ALA A 12 3.47 31.21 32.42
CA ALA A 12 3.67 30.90 31.02
C ALA A 12 4.63 29.71 30.81
N MET A 13 5.72 29.67 31.58
CA MET A 13 6.67 28.54 31.52
C MET A 13 6.06 27.23 31.99
N VAL A 14 5.26 27.24 33.05
CA VAL A 14 4.56 26.04 33.55
C VAL A 14 3.56 25.52 32.52
N ILE A 15 2.78 26.41 31.89
CA ILE A 15 1.86 26.01 30.80
C ILE A 15 2.64 25.35 29.64
N ALA A 16 3.74 25.98 29.21
CA ALA A 16 4.59 25.41 28.14
C ALA A 16 5.16 24.02 28.52
N ILE A 17 5.63 23.85 29.75
CA ILE A 17 6.12 22.57 30.26
C ILE A 17 5.00 21.50 30.27
N ILE A 18 3.79 21.87 30.71
CA ILE A 18 2.65 20.93 30.68
C ILE A 18 2.32 20.52 29.25
N ILE A 19 2.29 21.44 28.29
CA ILE A 19 2.06 21.15 26.88
C ILE A 19 3.11 20.13 26.38
N VAL A 20 4.39 20.35 26.70
CA VAL A 20 5.47 19.43 26.32
C VAL A 20 5.30 18.05 26.97
N ILE A 21 5.00 17.98 28.27
CA ILE A 21 4.80 16.70 28.97
C ILE A 21 3.63 15.92 28.34
N VAL A 22 2.49 16.57 28.14
CA VAL A 22 1.32 15.92 27.50
C VAL A 22 1.65 15.46 26.09
N GLY A 23 2.35 16.29 25.30
CA GLY A 23 2.80 15.93 23.96
C GLY A 23 3.76 14.75 23.93
N LEU A 24 4.72 14.67 24.87
CA LEU A 24 5.64 13.53 24.98
C LEU A 24 4.93 12.24 25.39
N VAL A 25 3.99 12.33 26.33
CA VAL A 25 3.19 11.16 26.74
C VAL A 25 2.33 10.66 25.56
N ALA A 26 1.75 11.57 24.79
CA ALA A 26 1.01 11.22 23.58
C ALA A 26 1.93 10.58 22.52
N LEU A 27 3.08 11.21 22.25
CA LEU A 27 4.08 10.73 21.30
C LEU A 27 4.49 9.28 21.56
N ALA A 28 4.68 8.90 22.83
CA ALA A 28 5.05 7.54 23.22
C ALA A 28 3.94 6.48 23.02
N ARG A 29 2.71 6.91 22.75
CA ARG A 29 1.55 6.00 22.59
C ARG A 29 0.93 6.02 21.20
N LEU A 30 1.35 6.96 20.36
CA LEU A 30 0.81 7.09 19.00
C LEU A 30 1.29 5.93 18.12
N PRO A 31 0.40 5.36 17.29
CA PRO A 31 0.78 4.37 16.28
C PRO A 31 1.70 5.02 15.23
N ILE A 32 2.60 4.21 14.70
CA ILE A 32 3.54 4.62 13.64
C ILE A 32 3.18 3.89 12.36
N ALA A 33 2.98 4.63 11.26
CA ALA A 33 2.64 4.09 9.96
C ALA A 33 3.37 4.85 8.84
N GLN A 34 3.38 4.35 7.61
CA GLN A 34 3.92 5.09 6.47
C GLN A 34 2.98 6.21 6.04
N TYR A 35 1.72 5.87 5.88
CA TYR A 35 0.61 6.77 5.51
C TYR A 35 -0.51 6.68 6.56
N PRO A 36 -1.47 7.62 6.58
CA PRO A 36 -2.74 7.40 7.28
C PRO A 36 -3.45 6.14 6.77
N GLU A 37 -4.51 5.73 7.44
CA GLU A 37 -5.37 4.62 6.97
C GLU A 37 -6.09 5.02 5.68
N ILE A 38 -5.43 4.79 4.54
CA ILE A 38 -5.91 5.16 3.20
C ILE A 38 -6.16 3.96 2.30
N THR A 39 -5.76 2.76 2.74
CA THR A 39 -5.98 1.55 1.96
C THR A 39 -7.43 1.10 2.13
N PRO A 40 -8.19 0.95 1.02
CA PRO A 40 -9.54 0.41 1.08
C PRO A 40 -9.54 -0.96 1.76
N PRO A 41 -10.38 -1.17 2.78
CA PRO A 41 -10.50 -2.47 3.41
C PRO A 41 -11.03 -3.49 2.42
N MET A 42 -10.57 -4.74 2.53
CA MET A 42 -10.89 -5.80 1.59
C MET A 42 -11.32 -7.07 2.32
N VAL A 43 -12.34 -7.72 1.77
CA VAL A 43 -12.79 -9.06 2.17
C VAL A 43 -12.53 -10.01 1.00
N SER A 44 -11.83 -11.11 1.28
CA SER A 44 -11.55 -12.17 0.31
C SER A 44 -12.45 -13.36 0.54
N VAL A 45 -13.12 -13.83 -0.51
CA VAL A 45 -13.96 -15.04 -0.53
C VAL A 45 -13.24 -16.08 -1.39
N THR A 46 -12.92 -17.22 -0.82
CA THR A 46 -12.24 -18.31 -1.54
C THR A 46 -13.05 -19.58 -1.51
N ALA A 47 -13.12 -20.28 -2.64
CA ALA A 47 -13.73 -21.58 -2.80
C ALA A 47 -12.89 -22.46 -3.72
N THR A 48 -13.02 -23.78 -3.61
CA THR A 48 -12.31 -24.74 -4.47
C THR A 48 -13.28 -25.71 -5.09
N TYR A 49 -13.24 -25.85 -6.41
CA TYR A 49 -13.96 -26.84 -7.18
C TYR A 49 -12.93 -27.76 -7.84
N THR A 50 -12.51 -28.80 -7.15
CA THR A 50 -11.41 -29.67 -7.54
C THR A 50 -11.62 -30.27 -8.95
N GLY A 51 -10.62 -30.12 -9.84
CA GLY A 51 -10.66 -30.63 -11.20
C GLY A 51 -11.44 -29.77 -12.20
N ALA A 52 -12.08 -28.69 -11.77
CA ALA A 52 -12.77 -27.77 -12.69
C ALA A 52 -11.77 -26.84 -13.38
N ASN A 53 -12.01 -26.52 -14.68
CA ASN A 53 -11.29 -25.48 -15.38
C ASN A 53 -11.80 -24.07 -15.01
N ALA A 54 -11.08 -23.02 -15.43
CA ALA A 54 -11.37 -21.63 -15.10
C ALA A 54 -12.82 -21.21 -15.49
N VAL A 55 -13.30 -21.62 -16.66
CA VAL A 55 -14.66 -21.27 -17.14
C VAL A 55 -15.72 -21.97 -16.29
N ASN A 56 -15.52 -23.21 -15.91
CA ASN A 56 -16.43 -23.95 -15.05
C ASN A 56 -16.49 -23.34 -13.64
N VAL A 57 -15.36 -22.94 -13.07
CA VAL A 57 -15.31 -22.20 -11.79
C VAL A 57 -16.06 -20.88 -11.93
N GLU A 58 -15.84 -20.12 -13.00
CA GLU A 58 -16.53 -18.87 -13.28
C GLU A 58 -18.04 -19.03 -13.30
N GLN A 59 -18.53 -20.03 -14.07
CA GLN A 59 -19.97 -20.20 -14.27
C GLN A 59 -20.67 -20.82 -13.05
N SER A 60 -20.06 -21.82 -12.43
CA SER A 60 -20.72 -22.64 -11.40
C SER A 60 -20.45 -22.16 -9.97
N VAL A 61 -19.38 -21.39 -9.74
CA VAL A 61 -19.00 -20.94 -8.41
C VAL A 61 -18.97 -19.41 -8.31
N ALA A 62 -18.20 -18.74 -9.17
CA ALA A 62 -18.05 -17.30 -9.10
C ALA A 62 -19.38 -16.56 -9.36
N THR A 63 -20.03 -16.86 -10.46
CA THR A 63 -21.27 -16.17 -10.87
C THR A 63 -22.35 -16.22 -9.80
N PRO A 64 -22.70 -17.37 -9.19
CA PRO A 64 -23.68 -17.42 -8.12
C PRO A 64 -23.28 -16.61 -6.87
N VAL A 65 -21.98 -16.64 -6.50
CA VAL A 65 -21.47 -15.91 -5.33
C VAL A 65 -21.49 -14.40 -5.60
N GLU A 66 -20.96 -13.96 -6.75
CA GLU A 66 -20.91 -12.56 -7.13
C GLU A 66 -22.31 -11.91 -7.18
N GLN A 67 -23.29 -12.61 -7.76
CA GLN A 67 -24.69 -12.12 -7.83
C GLN A 67 -25.27 -11.84 -6.46
N LYS A 68 -24.89 -12.59 -5.44
CA LYS A 68 -25.36 -12.39 -4.06
C LYS A 68 -24.56 -11.33 -3.34
N VAL A 69 -23.24 -11.32 -3.52
CA VAL A 69 -22.32 -10.35 -2.88
C VAL A 69 -22.51 -8.96 -3.45
N ASN A 70 -22.90 -8.83 -4.72
CA ASN A 70 -23.13 -7.54 -5.34
C ASN A 70 -24.13 -6.67 -4.56
N GLY A 71 -23.71 -5.45 -4.23
CA GLY A 71 -24.54 -4.51 -3.46
C GLY A 71 -24.44 -4.70 -1.94
N VAL A 72 -23.38 -5.29 -1.44
CA VAL A 72 -23.00 -5.16 -0.02
C VAL A 72 -22.73 -3.68 0.26
N GLU A 73 -23.16 -3.20 1.43
CA GLU A 73 -23.02 -1.80 1.83
C GLU A 73 -21.56 -1.35 1.77
N ASP A 74 -21.34 -0.11 1.31
CA ASP A 74 -20.04 0.54 1.13
C ASP A 74 -19.06 -0.17 0.16
N MET A 75 -19.53 -1.13 -0.65
CA MET A 75 -18.70 -1.77 -1.66
C MET A 75 -18.37 -0.80 -2.81
N ILE A 76 -17.07 -0.65 -3.11
CA ILE A 76 -16.60 0.13 -4.26
C ILE A 76 -16.69 -0.71 -5.53
N TYR A 77 -16.04 -1.88 -5.50
CA TYR A 77 -16.04 -2.85 -6.60
C TYR A 77 -15.72 -4.25 -6.06
N MET A 78 -15.98 -5.25 -6.87
CA MET A 78 -15.54 -6.62 -6.65
C MET A 78 -14.82 -7.16 -7.89
N ARG A 79 -13.82 -8.00 -7.64
CA ARG A 79 -13.05 -8.72 -8.65
C ARG A 79 -13.01 -10.19 -8.31
N SER A 80 -13.37 -11.07 -9.22
CA SER A 80 -13.15 -12.50 -9.07
C SER A 80 -12.12 -13.00 -10.07
N ILE A 81 -11.27 -13.90 -9.59
CA ILE A 81 -10.28 -14.62 -10.36
C ILE A 81 -10.60 -16.09 -10.24
N ASN A 82 -10.84 -16.72 -11.39
CA ASN A 82 -11.20 -18.13 -11.52
C ASN A 82 -10.08 -18.83 -12.25
N SER A 83 -9.46 -19.82 -11.65
CA SER A 83 -8.27 -20.47 -12.20
C SER A 83 -8.50 -21.93 -12.52
N SER A 84 -7.71 -22.48 -13.45
CA SER A 84 -7.84 -23.86 -13.90
C SER A 84 -7.32 -24.92 -12.91
N ASP A 85 -6.83 -24.48 -11.74
CA ASP A 85 -6.63 -25.34 -10.58
C ASP A 85 -7.93 -25.56 -9.76
N GLY A 86 -9.06 -25.03 -10.23
CA GLY A 86 -10.37 -25.15 -9.62
C GLY A 86 -10.67 -24.11 -8.53
N ARG A 87 -9.88 -23.03 -8.38
CA ARG A 87 -10.05 -22.03 -7.33
C ARG A 87 -10.81 -20.80 -7.80
N LEU A 88 -11.70 -20.33 -6.93
CA LEU A 88 -12.24 -18.98 -6.93
C LEU A 88 -11.52 -18.15 -5.88
N ASN A 89 -11.06 -16.96 -6.26
CA ASN A 89 -10.67 -15.89 -5.35
C ASN A 89 -11.49 -14.64 -5.70
N LEU A 90 -12.48 -14.31 -4.86
CA LEU A 90 -13.30 -13.11 -5.02
C LEU A 90 -12.84 -12.06 -4.00
N GLU A 91 -12.42 -10.91 -4.48
CA GLU A 91 -11.99 -9.77 -3.68
C GLU A 91 -13.08 -8.69 -3.73
N VAL A 92 -13.55 -8.29 -2.56
CA VAL A 92 -14.57 -7.25 -2.38
C VAL A 92 -13.90 -6.09 -1.68
N SER A 93 -13.79 -4.95 -2.36
CA SER A 93 -13.17 -3.72 -1.84
C SER A 93 -14.24 -2.75 -1.36
N PHE A 94 -13.99 -2.15 -0.20
CA PHE A 94 -14.92 -1.23 0.47
C PHE A 94 -14.36 0.18 0.55
N GLU A 95 -15.23 1.16 0.79
CA GLU A 95 -14.80 2.55 1.01
C GLU A 95 -13.87 2.64 2.23
N VAL A 96 -12.93 3.59 2.17
CA VAL A 96 -12.02 3.83 3.29
C VAL A 96 -12.80 4.35 4.49
N GLY A 97 -12.59 3.71 5.65
CA GLY A 97 -13.33 4.02 6.88
C GLY A 97 -14.55 3.11 7.12
N THR A 98 -14.86 2.20 6.21
CA THR A 98 -15.88 1.16 6.44
C THR A 98 -15.46 0.22 7.58
N ASP A 99 -16.41 -0.10 8.45
CA ASP A 99 -16.22 -1.12 9.49
C ASP A 99 -16.00 -2.50 8.85
N LEU A 100 -14.75 -2.96 8.86
CA LEU A 100 -14.36 -4.21 8.20
C LEU A 100 -14.97 -5.44 8.87
N ASP A 101 -15.30 -5.39 10.16
CA ASP A 101 -15.98 -6.47 10.85
C ASP A 101 -17.42 -6.62 10.34
N MET A 102 -18.12 -5.50 10.20
CA MET A 102 -19.46 -5.48 9.62
C MET A 102 -19.45 -5.88 8.16
N ALA A 103 -18.52 -5.33 7.35
CA ALA A 103 -18.35 -5.68 5.94
C ALA A 103 -18.11 -7.18 5.75
N ASN A 104 -17.27 -7.79 6.60
CA ASN A 104 -17.03 -9.23 6.59
C ASN A 104 -18.29 -10.03 6.95
N VAL A 105 -19.07 -9.62 7.96
CA VAL A 105 -20.33 -10.27 8.34
C VAL A 105 -21.37 -10.17 7.22
N LEU A 106 -21.53 -9.00 6.63
CA LEU A 106 -22.45 -8.79 5.51
C LEU A 106 -22.06 -9.64 4.29
N THR A 107 -20.77 -9.67 3.95
CA THR A 107 -20.24 -10.51 2.86
C THR A 107 -20.48 -12.00 3.17
N GLN A 108 -20.18 -12.46 4.40
CA GLN A 108 -20.43 -13.85 4.81
C GLN A 108 -21.91 -14.23 4.70
N ASN A 109 -22.82 -13.34 5.10
CA ASN A 109 -24.27 -13.57 4.98
C ASN A 109 -24.67 -13.75 3.51
N ARG A 110 -24.19 -12.90 2.61
CA ARG A 110 -24.44 -12.99 1.17
C ARG A 110 -23.86 -14.26 0.54
N VAL A 111 -22.65 -14.65 0.94
CA VAL A 111 -22.00 -15.90 0.52
C VAL A 111 -22.82 -17.11 0.99
N SER A 112 -23.36 -17.07 2.22
CA SER A 112 -24.23 -18.14 2.75
C SER A 112 -25.52 -18.28 1.94
N GLU A 113 -26.09 -17.19 1.43
CA GLU A 113 -27.24 -17.27 0.52
C GLU A 113 -26.89 -17.96 -0.82
N ALA A 114 -25.64 -17.81 -1.30
CA ALA A 114 -25.19 -18.42 -2.55
C ALA A 114 -24.99 -19.93 -2.43
N GLN A 115 -24.74 -20.46 -1.21
CA GLN A 115 -24.38 -21.86 -0.99
C GLN A 115 -25.38 -22.86 -1.59
N ALA A 116 -26.68 -22.55 -1.59
CA ALA A 116 -27.69 -23.41 -2.17
C ALA A 116 -27.47 -23.70 -3.66
N SER A 117 -26.87 -22.74 -4.40
CA SER A 117 -26.64 -22.82 -5.85
C SER A 117 -25.26 -23.37 -6.23
N LEU A 118 -24.39 -23.65 -5.26
CA LEU A 118 -23.03 -24.13 -5.52
C LEU A 118 -23.01 -25.65 -5.77
N PRO A 119 -22.02 -26.17 -6.53
CA PRO A 119 -21.77 -27.60 -6.68
C PRO A 119 -21.54 -28.28 -5.33
N GLU A 120 -21.92 -29.56 -5.21
CA GLU A 120 -21.87 -30.31 -3.96
C GLU A 120 -20.42 -30.45 -3.43
N GLU A 121 -19.44 -30.62 -4.34
CA GLU A 121 -18.02 -30.68 -3.99
C GLU A 121 -17.56 -29.39 -3.33
N VAL A 122 -17.99 -28.23 -3.85
CA VAL A 122 -17.67 -26.91 -3.29
C VAL A 122 -18.31 -26.72 -1.91
N LYS A 123 -19.57 -27.17 -1.74
CA LYS A 123 -20.25 -27.13 -0.43
C LYS A 123 -19.52 -27.99 0.61
N ARG A 124 -19.07 -29.17 0.22
CA ARG A 124 -18.34 -30.11 1.09
C ARG A 124 -16.96 -29.60 1.51
N LEU A 125 -16.23 -28.93 0.59
CA LEU A 125 -14.94 -28.29 0.89
C LEU A 125 -15.11 -26.99 1.66
N GLY A 126 -16.24 -26.31 1.49
CA GLY A 126 -16.58 -25.05 2.13
C GLY A 126 -16.12 -23.82 1.37
N VAL A 127 -16.78 -22.69 1.66
CA VAL A 127 -16.40 -21.36 1.17
C VAL A 127 -15.89 -20.55 2.35
N THR A 128 -14.71 -19.96 2.20
CA THR A 128 -14.05 -19.22 3.28
C THR A 128 -14.13 -17.72 2.99
N VAL A 129 -14.47 -16.93 4.00
CA VAL A 129 -14.49 -15.46 3.94
C VAL A 129 -13.52 -14.92 4.98
N LYS A 130 -12.55 -14.12 4.55
CA LYS A 130 -11.47 -13.60 5.42
C LYS A 130 -11.20 -12.12 5.13
N LYS A 131 -10.82 -11.41 6.18
CA LYS A 131 -10.31 -10.04 6.10
C LYS A 131 -8.80 -10.09 5.87
N LYS A 132 -8.28 -9.38 4.90
CA LYS A 132 -6.84 -9.24 4.68
C LYS A 132 -6.50 -7.99 3.87
N LEU A 133 -5.25 -7.55 3.94
CA LEU A 133 -4.70 -6.64 2.94
C LEU A 133 -4.26 -7.43 1.70
N SER A 134 -4.14 -6.74 0.58
CA SER A 134 -3.74 -7.34 -0.70
C SER A 134 -2.27 -7.76 -0.75
N PHE A 135 -1.43 -7.25 0.15
CA PHE A 135 0.01 -7.53 0.20
C PHE A 135 0.46 -7.94 1.62
N PRO A 136 1.38 -8.92 1.76
CA PRO A 136 1.86 -9.36 3.06
C PRO A 136 2.71 -8.29 3.75
N LEU A 137 2.60 -8.21 5.08
CA LEU A 137 3.45 -7.40 5.95
C LEU A 137 4.87 -7.99 6.04
N LEU A 138 4.93 -9.29 6.26
CA LEU A 138 6.18 -10.05 6.38
C LEU A 138 6.10 -11.35 5.57
N LEU A 139 7.21 -11.72 4.96
CA LEU A 139 7.47 -13.08 4.51
C LEU A 139 8.55 -13.70 5.39
N VAL A 140 8.25 -14.86 5.95
CA VAL A 140 9.18 -15.61 6.78
C VAL A 140 9.42 -16.98 6.13
N SER A 141 10.66 -17.23 5.75
CA SER A 141 11.11 -18.47 5.13
C SER A 141 11.71 -19.40 6.18
N LEU A 142 11.19 -20.63 6.27
CA LEU A 142 11.84 -21.69 7.01
C LEU A 142 12.79 -22.44 6.07
N VAL A 143 14.01 -22.61 6.48
CA VAL A 143 15.08 -23.24 5.70
C VAL A 143 15.79 -24.34 6.49
N SER A 144 16.32 -25.32 5.76
CA SER A 144 17.20 -26.37 6.29
C SER A 144 18.55 -26.24 5.61
N PRO A 145 19.51 -25.51 6.19
CA PRO A 145 20.82 -25.26 5.57
C PRO A 145 21.61 -26.54 5.24
N GLY A 146 21.46 -27.57 6.06
CA GLY A 146 22.06 -28.88 5.84
C GLY A 146 21.28 -29.79 4.88
N GLY A 147 20.08 -29.37 4.44
CA GLY A 147 19.24 -30.14 3.54
C GLY A 147 18.57 -31.35 4.20
N THR A 148 18.43 -31.36 5.52
CA THR A 148 17.79 -32.46 6.29
C THR A 148 16.31 -32.55 5.99
N TYR A 149 15.64 -31.40 5.80
CA TYR A 149 14.19 -31.29 5.63
C TYR A 149 13.84 -30.79 4.24
N ASP A 150 12.83 -31.41 3.63
CA ASP A 150 12.27 -31.00 2.34
C ASP A 150 11.24 -29.86 2.50
N GLU A 151 10.83 -29.26 1.37
CA GLU A 151 9.84 -28.18 1.34
C GLU A 151 8.51 -28.58 2.01
N GLN A 152 8.09 -29.83 1.83
CA GLN A 152 6.84 -30.32 2.40
C GLN A 152 6.89 -30.36 3.92
N PHE A 153 7.98 -30.87 4.51
CA PHE A 153 8.19 -30.83 5.94
C PHE A 153 8.23 -29.41 6.47
N LEU A 154 9.03 -28.52 5.84
CA LEU A 154 9.17 -27.12 6.25
C LEU A 154 7.84 -26.39 6.27
N THR A 155 7.04 -26.56 5.22
CA THR A 155 5.70 -25.97 5.08
C THR A 155 4.73 -26.46 6.16
N ASN A 156 4.74 -27.76 6.41
CA ASN A 156 3.82 -28.35 7.42
C ASN A 156 4.30 -28.10 8.84
N TYR A 157 5.61 -28.05 9.08
CA TYR A 157 6.16 -27.61 10.37
C TYR A 157 5.71 -26.17 10.69
N ALA A 158 5.79 -25.28 9.70
CA ALA A 158 5.28 -23.92 9.83
C ALA A 158 3.79 -23.89 10.17
N THR A 159 2.98 -24.65 9.43
CA THR A 159 1.54 -24.73 9.64
C THR A 159 1.18 -25.24 11.03
N ILE A 160 1.87 -26.29 11.51
CA ILE A 160 1.53 -26.95 12.77
C ILE A 160 2.01 -26.15 13.98
N ASN A 161 3.23 -25.57 13.92
CA ASN A 161 3.91 -25.03 15.09
C ASN A 161 3.97 -23.50 15.12
N ILE A 162 3.80 -22.79 13.99
CA ILE A 162 4.08 -21.36 13.88
C ILE A 162 2.82 -20.57 13.53
N VAL A 163 2.08 -20.95 12.49
CA VAL A 163 0.95 -20.19 11.94
C VAL A 163 -0.06 -19.81 13.01
N ASP A 164 -0.50 -20.77 13.84
CA ASP A 164 -1.52 -20.51 14.88
C ASP A 164 -0.99 -19.57 15.99
N GLU A 165 0.30 -19.63 16.28
CA GLU A 165 0.91 -18.75 17.28
C GLU A 165 1.01 -17.31 16.76
N LEU A 166 1.33 -17.12 15.48
CA LEU A 166 1.38 -15.81 14.85
C LEU A 166 -0.03 -15.24 14.64
N ALA A 167 -1.00 -16.07 14.27
CA ALA A 167 -2.38 -15.63 14.06
C ALA A 167 -3.07 -15.11 15.34
N ARG A 168 -2.58 -15.47 16.54
CA ARG A 168 -3.08 -14.96 17.82
C ARG A 168 -2.53 -13.57 18.18
N ILE A 169 -1.53 -13.08 17.46
CA ILE A 169 -0.95 -11.76 17.72
C ILE A 169 -1.96 -10.69 17.29
N ARG A 170 -2.29 -9.81 18.21
CA ARG A 170 -3.22 -8.71 17.93
C ARG A 170 -2.70 -7.84 16.78
N GLY A 171 -3.52 -7.65 15.75
CA GLY A 171 -3.21 -6.89 14.55
C GLY A 171 -2.81 -7.76 13.35
N VAL A 172 -2.58 -9.06 13.55
CA VAL A 172 -2.46 -10.03 12.45
C VAL A 172 -3.86 -10.33 11.92
N GLY A 173 -4.08 -10.11 10.63
CA GLY A 173 -5.32 -10.43 9.94
C GLY A 173 -5.33 -11.86 9.41
N LEU A 174 -4.20 -12.29 8.86
CA LEU A 174 -4.01 -13.63 8.33
C LEU A 174 -2.53 -14.03 8.46
N ALA A 175 -2.28 -15.22 8.97
CA ALA A 175 -0.99 -15.90 8.88
C ALA A 175 -1.23 -17.24 8.20
N GLU A 176 -0.52 -17.51 7.14
CA GLU A 176 -0.65 -18.77 6.39
C GLU A 176 0.65 -19.11 5.67
N VAL A 177 0.84 -20.38 5.34
CA VAL A 177 1.90 -20.77 4.42
C VAL A 177 1.50 -20.44 2.98
N LEU A 178 2.48 -20.27 2.11
CA LEU A 178 2.21 -20.01 0.69
C LEU A 178 1.31 -21.10 0.10
N GLY A 179 0.24 -20.66 -0.59
CA GLY A 179 -0.80 -21.56 -1.09
C GLY A 179 -1.89 -21.89 -0.07
N GLY A 180 -1.72 -21.54 1.20
CA GLY A 180 -2.70 -21.79 2.26
C GLY A 180 -2.90 -23.28 2.50
N SER A 181 -4.15 -23.70 2.74
CA SER A 181 -4.48 -25.09 3.07
C SER A 181 -4.15 -26.11 1.98
N ILE A 182 -3.94 -25.70 0.73
CA ILE A 182 -3.63 -26.64 -0.35
C ILE A 182 -2.21 -27.23 -0.30
N THR A 183 -1.31 -26.61 0.44
CA THR A 183 0.06 -27.13 0.65
C THR A 183 0.20 -27.92 1.94
N GLU A 184 -0.89 -28.07 2.71
CA GLU A 184 -0.93 -28.90 3.90
C GLU A 184 -0.81 -30.39 3.57
N TYR A 185 -0.49 -31.21 4.56
CA TYR A 185 -0.49 -32.65 4.44
C TYR A 185 -1.83 -33.18 3.96
N ALA A 186 -1.78 -34.23 3.17
CA ALA A 186 -2.92 -35.04 2.79
C ALA A 186 -2.53 -36.51 2.75
N MET A 187 -3.47 -37.40 3.03
CA MET A 187 -3.29 -38.82 2.73
C MET A 187 -3.54 -39.02 1.24
N ARG A 188 -2.46 -39.28 0.49
CA ARG A 188 -2.52 -39.49 -0.95
C ARG A 188 -2.63 -40.99 -1.23
N VAL A 189 -3.69 -41.38 -1.90
CA VAL A 189 -3.96 -42.74 -2.36
C VAL A 189 -3.76 -42.73 -3.88
N TRP A 190 -2.58 -43.12 -4.32
CA TRP A 190 -2.18 -43.18 -5.72
C TRP A 190 -2.60 -44.50 -6.30
N ILE A 191 -3.68 -44.49 -7.08
CA ILE A 191 -4.28 -45.71 -7.66
C ILE A 191 -3.44 -46.18 -8.88
N ARG A 192 -3.33 -47.46 -9.00
CA ARG A 192 -2.77 -48.14 -10.21
C ARG A 192 -3.92 -48.72 -11.04
N PRO A 193 -4.33 -48.04 -12.13
CA PRO A 193 -5.50 -48.47 -12.93
C PRO A 193 -5.41 -49.89 -13.47
N ASP A 194 -4.20 -50.32 -13.86
CA ASP A 194 -3.93 -51.67 -14.36
C ASP A 194 -4.21 -52.76 -13.31
N GLN A 195 -3.95 -52.46 -12.02
CA GLN A 195 -4.25 -53.39 -10.92
C GLN A 195 -5.74 -53.40 -10.60
N LEU A 196 -6.41 -52.22 -10.64
CA LEU A 196 -7.86 -52.17 -10.48
C LEU A 196 -8.55 -53.02 -11.56
N ALA A 197 -8.17 -52.84 -12.85
CA ALA A 197 -8.78 -53.59 -13.92
C ALA A 197 -8.58 -55.11 -13.78
N LYS A 198 -7.40 -55.58 -13.40
CA LYS A 198 -7.08 -56.98 -13.18
C LYS A 198 -7.92 -57.60 -12.05
N LEU A 199 -8.26 -56.83 -11.03
CA LEU A 199 -9.01 -57.27 -9.88
C LEU A 199 -10.50 -56.97 -10.01
N HIS A 200 -10.99 -56.47 -11.14
CA HIS A 200 -12.37 -56.04 -11.36
C HIS A 200 -12.84 -55.01 -10.32
N LEU A 201 -12.01 -54.03 -9.99
CA LEU A 201 -12.29 -52.93 -9.09
C LEU A 201 -12.40 -51.60 -9.82
N THR A 202 -13.15 -50.70 -9.29
CA THR A 202 -13.38 -49.35 -9.82
C THR A 202 -13.03 -48.30 -8.79
N VAL A 203 -12.90 -47.00 -9.21
CA VAL A 203 -12.69 -45.88 -8.28
C VAL A 203 -13.80 -45.76 -7.23
N PRO A 204 -15.10 -45.91 -7.57
CA PRO A 204 -16.18 -45.95 -6.58
C PRO A 204 -15.99 -47.01 -5.50
N ASP A 205 -15.46 -48.20 -5.84
CA ASP A 205 -15.19 -49.24 -4.85
C ASP A 205 -14.14 -48.77 -3.83
N ILE A 206 -13.07 -48.12 -4.32
CA ILE A 206 -11.99 -47.60 -3.47
C ILE A 206 -12.49 -46.46 -2.56
N THR A 207 -13.19 -45.49 -3.14
CA THR A 207 -13.69 -44.33 -2.38
C THR A 207 -14.71 -44.74 -1.34
N LYS A 208 -15.58 -45.71 -1.68
CA LYS A 208 -16.54 -46.31 -0.76
C LYS A 208 -15.85 -47.07 0.37
N ALA A 209 -14.88 -47.95 0.06
CA ALA A 209 -14.17 -48.71 1.07
C ALA A 209 -13.43 -47.81 2.08
N ILE A 210 -12.80 -46.71 1.60
CA ILE A 210 -12.16 -45.72 2.48
C ILE A 210 -13.20 -45.00 3.33
N SER A 211 -14.30 -44.54 2.73
CA SER A 211 -15.32 -43.77 3.45
C SER A 211 -16.05 -44.57 4.52
N GLU A 212 -16.26 -45.86 4.30
CA GLU A 212 -16.94 -46.75 5.25
C GLU A 212 -16.04 -47.18 6.42
N GLN A 213 -14.75 -47.38 6.19
CA GLN A 213 -13.81 -47.87 7.21
C GLN A 213 -13.05 -46.74 7.94
N ASN A 214 -12.85 -45.61 7.31
CA ASN A 214 -12.23 -44.42 7.93
C ASN A 214 -13.30 -43.47 8.46
N VAL A 215 -14.02 -43.90 9.47
CA VAL A 215 -15.15 -43.17 10.06
C VAL A 215 -15.07 -43.15 11.58
N LEU A 216 -15.48 -42.06 12.20
CA LEU A 216 -15.65 -41.96 13.65
C LEU A 216 -17.09 -42.31 13.99
N VAL A 217 -17.27 -43.40 14.70
CA VAL A 217 -18.60 -43.89 15.13
C VAL A 217 -18.81 -43.61 16.63
N PRO A 218 -19.71 -42.69 17.01
CA PRO A 218 -20.08 -42.51 18.42
C PRO A 218 -20.95 -43.71 18.87
N ALA A 219 -20.39 -44.58 19.70
CA ALA A 219 -21.06 -45.81 20.10
C ALA A 219 -21.93 -45.71 21.38
N GLY A 220 -21.89 -44.55 22.06
CA GLY A 220 -22.72 -44.31 23.26
C GLY A 220 -22.21 -45.00 24.52
N GLN A 221 -23.11 -45.55 25.31
CA GLN A 221 -22.81 -46.11 26.62
C GLN A 221 -23.56 -47.43 26.83
N ILE A 222 -22.93 -48.42 27.47
CA ILE A 222 -23.56 -49.62 27.97
C ILE A 222 -23.99 -49.34 29.42
N GLY A 223 -25.25 -49.63 29.78
CA GLY A 223 -25.82 -49.29 31.09
C GLY A 223 -26.14 -47.79 31.26
N GLY A 224 -26.19 -47.00 30.15
CA GLY A 224 -26.65 -45.62 30.17
C GLY A 224 -28.16 -45.48 30.33
N GLU A 225 -28.64 -44.37 30.88
CA GLU A 225 -30.07 -44.13 31.12
C GLU A 225 -30.86 -43.93 29.80
N PRO A 226 -32.11 -44.46 29.72
CA PRO A 226 -32.83 -45.19 30.76
C PRO A 226 -32.36 -46.65 30.91
N ALA A 227 -31.93 -47.03 32.12
CA ALA A 227 -31.39 -48.37 32.44
C ALA A 227 -32.34 -49.18 33.27
N PRO A 228 -32.31 -50.54 33.22
CA PRO A 228 -33.10 -51.36 34.10
C PRO A 228 -32.72 -51.15 35.57
N PRO A 229 -33.70 -51.31 36.52
CA PRO A 229 -33.40 -51.24 37.95
C PRO A 229 -32.32 -52.24 38.35
N GLY A 230 -31.27 -51.76 39.05
CA GLY A 230 -30.14 -52.59 39.46
C GLY A 230 -28.91 -52.52 38.53
N THR A 231 -28.89 -51.63 37.61
CA THR A 231 -27.70 -51.37 36.81
C THR A 231 -26.69 -50.59 37.66
N ASP A 232 -25.58 -51.23 38.03
CA ASP A 232 -24.55 -50.61 38.91
C ASP A 232 -23.49 -49.82 38.18
N TYR A 233 -23.30 -50.06 36.88
CA TYR A 233 -22.20 -49.44 36.11
C TYR A 233 -22.66 -48.96 34.75
N THR A 234 -22.10 -47.80 34.36
CA THR A 234 -22.21 -47.26 33.01
C THR A 234 -20.83 -47.21 32.37
N TYR A 235 -20.69 -47.83 31.22
CA TYR A 235 -19.42 -47.87 30.48
C TYR A 235 -19.56 -47.08 29.18
N THR A 236 -18.71 -46.06 28.99
CA THR A 236 -18.57 -45.40 27.68
C THR A 236 -17.92 -46.36 26.69
N VAL A 237 -18.56 -46.58 25.56
CA VAL A 237 -18.04 -47.44 24.51
C VAL A 237 -17.11 -46.65 23.61
N GLN A 238 -15.89 -47.12 23.48
CA GLN A 238 -14.93 -46.58 22.52
C GLN A 238 -14.90 -47.46 21.28
N THR A 239 -14.93 -46.83 20.12
CA THR A 239 -14.72 -47.48 18.83
C THR A 239 -13.36 -47.06 18.24
N ALA A 240 -12.86 -47.82 17.27
CA ALA A 240 -11.72 -47.40 16.48
C ALA A 240 -12.02 -46.04 15.82
N GLY A 241 -11.11 -45.07 16.00
CA GLY A 241 -11.24 -43.75 15.39
C GLY A 241 -10.88 -43.76 13.88
N ARG A 242 -10.77 -42.57 13.33
CA ARG A 242 -10.21 -42.43 11.99
C ARG A 242 -8.78 -42.94 11.94
N PHE A 243 -8.36 -43.39 10.77
CA PHE A 243 -6.97 -43.79 10.52
C PHE A 243 -6.03 -42.60 10.63
N GLU A 244 -4.78 -42.86 11.02
CA GLU A 244 -3.77 -41.81 11.24
C GLU A 244 -2.52 -42.02 10.37
N THR A 245 -2.27 -43.22 9.91
CA THR A 245 -1.03 -43.57 9.23
C THR A 245 -1.27 -44.23 7.85
N PRO A 246 -0.31 -44.07 6.89
CA PRO A 246 -0.41 -44.73 5.60
C PRO A 246 -0.60 -46.24 5.68
N GLU A 247 -0.02 -46.90 6.70
CA GLU A 247 -0.13 -48.32 6.89
C GLU A 247 -1.56 -48.73 7.27
N GLN A 248 -2.25 -47.92 8.10
CA GLN A 248 -3.64 -48.17 8.43
C GLN A 248 -4.55 -48.06 7.21
N PHE A 249 -4.34 -47.03 6.38
CA PHE A 249 -5.04 -46.88 5.11
C PHE A 249 -4.71 -48.02 4.14
N GLY A 250 -3.46 -48.47 4.09
CA GLY A 250 -3.03 -49.59 3.26
C GLY A 250 -3.76 -50.91 3.58
N ASN A 251 -4.19 -51.07 4.82
CA ASN A 251 -4.93 -52.25 5.31
C ASN A 251 -6.45 -52.15 5.15
N VAL A 252 -6.98 -51.05 4.54
CA VAL A 252 -8.41 -50.95 4.18
C VAL A 252 -8.78 -52.12 3.28
N VAL A 253 -9.80 -52.85 3.66
CA VAL A 253 -10.33 -53.99 2.87
C VAL A 253 -11.22 -53.42 1.75
N VAL A 254 -10.76 -53.50 0.53
CA VAL A 254 -11.51 -53.06 -0.67
C VAL A 254 -12.54 -54.11 -1.06
N ARG A 255 -12.15 -55.37 -1.01
CA ARG A 255 -13.02 -56.53 -1.34
C ARG A 255 -12.66 -57.76 -0.51
N SER A 256 -13.66 -58.46 0.00
CA SER A 256 -13.51 -59.77 0.59
C SER A 256 -14.15 -60.82 -0.33
N ASN A 257 -13.39 -61.82 -0.73
CA ASN A 257 -13.83 -62.87 -1.64
C ASN A 257 -14.47 -64.02 -0.83
N PRO A 258 -15.34 -64.82 -1.47
CA PRO A 258 -16.02 -65.97 -0.77
C PRO A 258 -15.05 -67.02 -0.25
N ASP A 259 -13.85 -67.13 -0.80
CA ASP A 259 -12.79 -68.04 -0.35
C ASP A 259 -12.00 -67.55 0.87
N GLY A 260 -12.35 -66.38 1.40
CA GLY A 260 -11.72 -65.75 2.54
C GLY A 260 -10.50 -64.88 2.20
N SER A 261 -10.08 -64.81 0.93
CA SER A 261 -9.06 -63.91 0.48
C SER A 261 -9.56 -62.49 0.47
N GLN A 262 -8.69 -61.52 0.77
CA GLN A 262 -9.04 -60.10 0.83
C GLN A 262 -8.13 -59.30 -0.16
N VAL A 263 -8.72 -58.32 -0.81
CA VAL A 263 -7.97 -57.33 -1.56
C VAL A 263 -7.88 -56.05 -0.68
N LEU A 264 -6.66 -55.71 -0.36
CA LEU A 264 -6.35 -54.53 0.47
C LEU A 264 -6.02 -53.34 -0.42
N LEU A 265 -6.21 -52.14 0.12
CA LEU A 265 -5.94 -50.92 -0.61
C LEU A 265 -4.48 -50.83 -1.10
N LYS A 266 -3.50 -51.30 -0.31
CA LYS A 266 -2.08 -51.38 -0.70
C LYS A 266 -1.77 -52.27 -1.92
N ASP A 267 -2.68 -53.20 -2.25
CA ASP A 267 -2.50 -54.10 -3.40
C ASP A 267 -2.77 -53.35 -4.73
N VAL A 268 -3.62 -52.32 -4.67
CA VAL A 268 -4.09 -51.55 -5.85
C VAL A 268 -3.67 -50.07 -5.85
N ALA A 269 -3.07 -49.60 -4.75
CA ALA A 269 -2.64 -48.21 -4.63
C ALA A 269 -1.33 -48.08 -3.82
N ARG A 270 -0.57 -47.04 -4.08
CA ARG A 270 0.49 -46.54 -3.20
C ARG A 270 -0.09 -45.51 -2.27
N ILE A 271 0.18 -45.60 -0.98
CA ILE A 271 -0.37 -44.71 0.02
C ILE A 271 0.78 -43.98 0.69
N GLU A 272 0.70 -42.65 0.76
CA GLU A 272 1.70 -41.83 1.41
C GLU A 272 1.09 -40.59 2.05
N LEU A 273 1.79 -40.02 3.03
CA LEU A 273 1.51 -38.71 3.56
C LEU A 273 2.20 -37.70 2.63
N GLY A 274 1.43 -37.06 1.75
CA GLY A 274 1.92 -36.10 0.76
C GLY A 274 1.26 -34.73 0.94
N SER A 275 1.36 -33.87 -0.08
CA SER A 275 0.68 -32.57 -0.12
C SER A 275 -0.70 -32.68 -0.76
N GLN A 276 -1.62 -31.80 -0.41
CA GLN A 276 -2.91 -31.67 -1.11
C GLN A 276 -2.69 -31.24 -2.58
N ASN A 277 -1.69 -30.37 -2.83
CA ASN A 277 -1.34 -29.87 -4.14
C ASN A 277 0.20 -29.77 -4.29
N TYR A 278 0.71 -30.00 -5.47
CA TYR A 278 2.14 -29.96 -5.81
C TYR A 278 2.47 -28.86 -6.84
N GLN A 279 1.54 -27.97 -7.12
CA GLN A 279 1.67 -26.98 -8.21
C GLN A 279 2.45 -25.72 -7.80
N ILE A 280 2.79 -25.55 -6.52
CA ILE A 280 3.58 -24.42 -6.03
C ILE A 280 4.85 -24.97 -5.38
N GLN A 281 5.97 -24.31 -5.66
CA GLN A 281 7.26 -24.60 -5.03
C GLN A 281 7.95 -23.29 -4.67
N ALA A 282 8.45 -23.16 -3.44
CA ALA A 282 9.14 -21.97 -2.96
C ALA A 282 10.61 -22.26 -2.65
N ARG A 283 11.47 -21.29 -2.94
CA ARG A 283 12.90 -21.33 -2.63
C ARG A 283 13.36 -19.98 -2.08
N LEU A 284 14.27 -20.03 -1.14
CA LEU A 284 15.04 -18.88 -0.67
C LEU A 284 16.50 -19.09 -1.08
N ASP A 285 17.05 -18.20 -1.89
CA ASP A 285 18.42 -18.27 -2.37
C ASP A 285 18.75 -19.68 -2.89
N LYS A 286 17.89 -20.19 -3.79
CA LYS A 286 17.90 -21.55 -4.41
C LYS A 286 17.61 -22.72 -3.47
N ASN A 287 17.52 -22.53 -2.15
CA ASN A 287 17.23 -23.60 -1.20
C ASN A 287 15.70 -23.74 -1.03
N PRO A 288 15.17 -24.98 -0.98
CA PRO A 288 13.76 -25.20 -0.68
C PRO A 288 13.34 -24.53 0.63
N THR A 289 12.17 -23.92 0.67
CA THR A 289 11.69 -23.20 1.85
C THR A 289 10.21 -23.44 2.13
N GLY A 290 9.86 -23.47 3.40
CA GLY A 290 8.48 -23.31 3.87
C GLY A 290 8.18 -21.83 4.05
N LEU A 291 7.48 -21.22 3.08
CA LEU A 291 7.24 -19.77 3.06
C LEU A 291 5.95 -19.40 3.79
N LEU A 292 6.07 -18.66 4.89
CA LEU A 292 4.95 -18.07 5.61
C LEU A 292 4.69 -16.65 5.11
N GLN A 293 3.43 -16.35 4.89
CA GLN A 293 2.90 -15.03 4.55
C GLN A 293 2.08 -14.51 5.73
N ILE A 294 2.41 -13.32 6.20
CA ILE A 294 1.72 -12.71 7.33
C ILE A 294 1.14 -11.38 6.86
N PHE A 295 -0.18 -11.27 6.95
CA PHE A 295 -0.94 -10.07 6.57
C PHE A 295 -1.44 -9.38 7.84
N GLN A 296 -1.32 -8.07 7.88
CA GLN A 296 -1.91 -7.29 8.96
C GLN A 296 -3.39 -7.00 8.71
N LEU A 297 -4.11 -6.62 9.76
CA LEU A 297 -5.41 -5.96 9.64
C LEU A 297 -5.21 -4.52 9.13
N PRO A 298 -6.16 -3.97 8.35
CA PRO A 298 -6.04 -2.62 7.80
C PRO A 298 -5.87 -1.52 8.85
N ASP A 299 -6.51 -1.67 10.01
CA ASP A 299 -6.49 -0.76 11.16
C ASP A 299 -5.32 -0.99 12.12
N ALA A 300 -4.47 -1.99 11.86
CA ALA A 300 -3.36 -2.35 12.73
C ALA A 300 -2.10 -1.53 12.42
N ASN A 301 -1.34 -1.26 13.48
CA ASN A 301 0.00 -0.70 13.36
C ASN A 301 0.99 -1.75 12.84
N GLY A 302 1.34 -1.68 11.54
CA GLY A 302 2.21 -2.66 10.90
C GLY A 302 3.58 -2.80 11.56
N LEU A 303 4.18 -1.73 12.04
CA LEU A 303 5.46 -1.78 12.73
C LEU A 303 5.36 -2.55 14.05
N GLU A 304 4.39 -2.23 14.89
CA GLU A 304 4.15 -2.92 16.16
C GLU A 304 3.82 -4.40 15.95
N VAL A 305 3.03 -4.71 14.92
CA VAL A 305 2.67 -6.09 14.55
C VAL A 305 3.93 -6.84 14.13
N ALA A 306 4.76 -6.26 13.27
CA ALA A 306 6.01 -6.87 12.81
C ALA A 306 6.97 -7.12 13.99
N GLU A 307 7.16 -6.15 14.88
CA GLU A 307 7.99 -6.32 16.09
C GLU A 307 7.51 -7.49 16.96
N LYS A 308 6.20 -7.61 17.17
CA LYS A 308 5.63 -8.73 17.95
C LYS A 308 5.80 -10.07 17.25
N ILE A 309 5.64 -10.10 15.92
CA ILE A 309 5.87 -11.29 15.11
C ILE A 309 7.33 -11.73 15.22
N LEU A 310 8.28 -10.81 15.02
CA LEU A 310 9.70 -11.10 15.09
C LEU A 310 10.12 -11.59 16.47
N ALA A 311 9.65 -10.94 17.54
CA ALA A 311 9.88 -11.37 18.90
C ALA A 311 9.31 -12.78 19.15
N ARG A 312 8.10 -13.07 18.63
CA ARG A 312 7.51 -14.41 18.75
C ARG A 312 8.25 -15.45 17.93
N MET A 313 8.72 -15.12 16.75
CA MET A 313 9.56 -16.02 15.93
C MET A 313 10.87 -16.37 16.64
N GLU A 314 11.50 -15.40 17.29
CA GLU A 314 12.71 -15.64 18.10
C GLU A 314 12.43 -16.61 19.26
N GLU A 315 11.31 -16.46 19.98
CA GLU A 315 10.90 -17.41 21.01
C GLU A 315 10.63 -18.82 20.46
N LEU A 316 10.01 -18.90 19.27
CA LEU A 316 9.68 -20.17 18.63
C LEU A 316 10.93 -20.86 18.08
N SER A 317 11.88 -20.10 17.54
CA SER A 317 13.12 -20.63 16.97
C SER A 317 13.96 -21.38 17.99
N ALA A 318 13.90 -21.00 19.27
CA ALA A 318 14.55 -21.73 20.36
C ALA A 318 14.06 -23.19 20.55
N ARG A 319 12.94 -23.55 19.92
CA ARG A 319 12.34 -24.90 19.96
C ARG A 319 12.42 -25.62 18.62
N PHE A 320 13.08 -25.04 17.64
CA PHE A 320 13.22 -25.66 16.34
C PHE A 320 14.05 -26.94 16.43
N PRO A 321 13.77 -27.96 15.64
CA PRO A 321 14.64 -29.11 15.52
C PRO A 321 15.99 -28.70 14.92
N ASP A 322 17.00 -29.54 15.12
CA ASP A 322 18.33 -29.31 14.55
C ASP A 322 18.23 -29.11 13.02
N ASP A 323 19.05 -28.23 12.47
CA ASP A 323 19.05 -27.87 11.03
C ASP A 323 17.78 -27.18 10.52
N LEU A 324 16.95 -26.62 11.41
CA LEU A 324 15.83 -25.76 11.00
C LEU A 324 16.10 -24.32 11.45
N GLU A 325 16.08 -23.41 10.50
CA GLU A 325 16.28 -21.98 10.75
C GLU A 325 15.15 -21.17 10.10
N TYR A 326 14.98 -19.91 10.51
CA TYR A 326 14.09 -18.99 9.81
C TYR A 326 14.84 -17.76 9.33
N VAL A 327 14.40 -17.24 8.20
CA VAL A 327 14.88 -15.98 7.60
C VAL A 327 13.70 -15.10 7.30
N VAL A 328 13.76 -13.83 7.69
CA VAL A 328 12.78 -12.83 7.25
C VAL A 328 13.15 -12.42 5.83
N SER A 329 12.49 -13.03 4.85
CA SER A 329 12.81 -12.89 3.43
C SER A 329 12.17 -11.66 2.78
N LEU A 330 11.16 -11.07 3.41
CA LEU A 330 10.62 -9.76 3.06
C LEU A 330 10.08 -9.08 4.32
N ASP A 331 10.47 -7.82 4.51
CA ASP A 331 9.96 -6.97 5.58
C ASP A 331 9.53 -5.61 5.00
N THR A 332 8.22 -5.42 4.87
CA THR A 332 7.64 -4.18 4.35
C THR A 332 7.63 -3.03 5.36
N THR A 333 8.08 -3.27 6.61
CA THR A 333 8.20 -2.23 7.63
C THR A 333 9.56 -1.52 7.60
N LYS A 334 10.57 -2.12 6.97
CA LYS A 334 11.90 -1.52 6.83
C LYS A 334 11.87 -0.11 6.20
N PRO A 335 11.19 0.11 5.04
CA PRO A 335 11.09 1.45 4.45
C PRO A 335 10.36 2.45 5.35
N ILE A 336 9.39 1.98 6.16
CA ILE A 336 8.66 2.83 7.11
C ILE A 336 9.62 3.33 8.19
N THR A 337 10.34 2.42 8.83
CA THR A 337 11.28 2.73 9.90
C THR A 337 12.42 3.62 9.41
N ALA A 338 13.01 3.28 8.26
CA ALA A 338 14.07 4.08 7.64
C ALA A 338 13.57 5.47 7.24
N GLY A 339 12.40 5.57 6.59
CA GLY A 339 11.81 6.85 6.18
C GLY A 339 11.50 7.77 7.37
N ILE A 340 10.92 7.24 8.44
CA ILE A 340 10.63 8.00 9.66
C ILE A 340 11.93 8.49 10.32
N ARG A 341 12.95 7.62 10.43
CA ARG A 341 14.27 7.99 10.95
C ARG A 341 14.87 9.16 10.16
N GLU A 342 14.82 9.07 8.83
CA GLU A 342 15.33 10.12 7.95
C GLU A 342 14.58 11.45 8.10
N ILE A 343 13.25 11.41 8.25
CA ILE A 343 12.45 12.62 8.48
C ILE A 343 12.76 13.23 9.86
N VAL A 344 12.97 12.41 10.89
CA VAL A 344 13.36 12.90 12.22
C VAL A 344 14.75 13.56 12.17
N ILE A 345 15.72 12.97 11.44
CA ILE A 345 17.04 13.59 11.22
C ILE A 345 16.87 14.93 10.48
N THR A 346 16.06 14.95 9.43
CA THR A 346 15.70 16.16 8.67
C THR A 346 15.09 17.24 9.57
N LEU A 347 14.21 16.86 10.50
CA LEU A 347 13.59 17.77 11.47
C LEU A 347 14.65 18.46 12.36
N PHE A 348 15.59 17.69 12.91
CA PHE A 348 16.67 18.27 13.71
C PHE A 348 17.61 19.15 12.89
N GLN A 349 17.94 18.78 11.66
CA GLN A 349 18.73 19.60 10.74
C GLN A 349 18.02 20.92 10.42
N ALA A 350 16.72 20.88 10.12
CA ALA A 350 15.91 22.05 9.85
C ALA A 350 15.89 23.00 11.07
N VAL A 351 15.65 22.49 12.27
CA VAL A 351 15.68 23.27 13.53
C VAL A 351 17.04 23.93 13.70
N ALA A 352 18.14 23.21 13.51
CA ALA A 352 19.50 23.73 13.65
C ALA A 352 19.77 24.87 12.64
N LEU A 353 19.38 24.70 11.37
CA LEU A 353 19.56 25.71 10.33
C LEU A 353 18.72 26.95 10.61
N VAL A 354 17.48 26.78 11.04
CA VAL A 354 16.59 27.89 11.40
C VAL A 354 17.16 28.68 12.58
N ILE A 355 17.63 28.02 13.63
CA ILE A 355 18.28 28.67 14.78
C ILE A 355 19.51 29.46 14.33
N LEU A 356 20.31 28.90 13.43
CA LEU A 356 21.49 29.57 12.87
C LEU A 356 21.10 30.87 12.14
N VAL A 357 20.07 30.83 11.28
CA VAL A 357 19.58 32.03 10.57
C VAL A 357 19.09 33.09 11.55
N VAL A 358 18.24 32.69 12.49
CA VAL A 358 17.72 33.60 13.52
C VAL A 358 18.86 34.25 14.30
N TYR A 359 19.91 33.50 14.64
CA TYR A 359 21.11 34.03 15.31
C TYR A 359 21.86 35.05 14.45
N ILE A 360 22.03 34.79 13.15
CA ILE A 360 22.71 35.73 12.21
C ILE A 360 21.94 37.05 12.13
N PHE A 361 20.61 37.00 12.05
CA PHE A 361 19.79 38.21 11.93
C PHE A 361 19.60 38.99 13.23
N LEU A 362 19.36 38.27 14.37
CA LEU A 362 19.17 38.89 15.68
C LEU A 362 20.47 39.29 16.37
N GLN A 363 21.58 38.67 15.98
CA GLN A 363 22.95 38.99 16.45
C GLN A 363 23.10 38.94 17.99
N ASN A 364 22.17 38.33 18.68
CA ASN A 364 22.11 38.24 20.15
C ASN A 364 21.61 36.89 20.59
N ALA A 365 22.46 36.14 21.32
CA ALA A 365 22.15 34.78 21.78
C ALA A 365 20.92 34.71 22.68
N ARG A 366 20.65 35.76 23.49
CA ARG A 366 19.46 35.79 24.38
C ARG A 366 18.17 35.99 23.57
N SER A 367 18.24 36.83 22.55
CA SER A 367 17.10 37.04 21.64
C SER A 367 16.82 35.78 20.83
N THR A 368 17.87 35.05 20.41
CA THR A 368 17.75 33.77 19.68
C THR A 368 17.20 32.63 20.56
N LEU A 369 17.53 32.63 21.86
CA LEU A 369 17.09 31.60 22.80
C LEU A 369 15.55 31.54 22.91
N ILE A 370 14.85 32.66 22.73
CA ILE A 370 13.39 32.74 22.88
C ILE A 370 12.69 31.90 21.78
N PRO A 371 12.92 32.17 20.47
CA PRO A 371 12.39 31.32 19.42
C PRO A 371 12.85 29.86 19.54
N THR A 372 14.10 29.61 19.95
CA THR A 372 14.65 28.26 20.14
C THR A 372 13.87 27.44 21.19
N LEU A 373 13.36 28.10 22.25
CA LEU A 373 12.55 27.42 23.27
C LEU A 373 11.08 27.25 22.86
N THR A 374 10.53 28.15 22.05
CA THR A 374 9.13 28.08 21.64
C THR A 374 8.87 27.03 20.56
N VAL A 375 9.83 26.73 19.69
CA VAL A 375 9.71 25.71 18.63
C VAL A 375 9.43 24.33 19.17
N PRO A 376 10.22 23.74 20.08
CA PRO A 376 9.93 22.44 20.66
C PRO A 376 8.57 22.39 21.37
N VAL A 377 8.14 23.47 22.04
CA VAL A 377 6.84 23.52 22.70
C VAL A 377 5.70 23.37 21.69
N SER A 378 5.81 24.04 20.54
CA SER A 378 4.79 23.96 19.50
C SER A 378 4.78 22.62 18.77
N LEU A 379 5.96 22.10 18.40
CA LEU A 379 6.08 20.84 17.67
C LEU A 379 5.65 19.65 18.52
N ILE A 380 6.18 19.54 19.75
CA ILE A 380 5.83 18.45 20.66
C ILE A 380 4.39 18.57 21.13
N GLY A 381 3.93 19.81 21.37
CA GLY A 381 2.55 20.08 21.77
C GLY A 381 1.52 19.64 20.72
N THR A 382 1.89 19.60 19.44
CA THR A 382 1.01 19.13 18.36
C THR A 382 0.58 17.68 18.57
N PHE A 383 1.48 16.83 19.05
CA PHE A 383 1.16 15.43 19.34
C PHE A 383 0.14 15.24 20.44
N ALA A 384 -0.05 16.22 21.34
CA ALA A 384 -1.04 16.13 22.39
C ALA A 384 -2.49 16.05 21.87
N VAL A 385 -2.73 16.55 20.65
CA VAL A 385 -4.05 16.57 20.01
C VAL A 385 -4.29 15.32 19.13
N PHE A 386 -3.24 14.66 18.64
CA PHE A 386 -3.35 13.52 17.73
C PHE A 386 -4.24 12.38 18.24
N PRO A 387 -4.13 11.94 19.54
CA PRO A 387 -5.00 10.87 20.06
C PRO A 387 -6.48 11.24 20.05
N LEU A 388 -6.83 12.52 20.15
CA LEU A 388 -8.22 12.98 20.11
C LEU A 388 -8.82 12.92 18.70
N LEU A 389 -7.96 12.92 17.67
CA LEU A 389 -8.34 12.90 16.26
C LEU A 389 -8.13 11.51 15.61
N GLY A 390 -7.62 10.52 16.36
CA GLY A 390 -7.28 9.21 15.81
C GLY A 390 -6.09 9.24 14.83
N PHE A 391 -5.18 10.23 14.94
CA PHE A 391 -4.05 10.38 14.04
C PHE A 391 -2.87 9.50 14.44
N SER A 392 -2.13 9.05 13.42
CA SER A 392 -0.86 8.32 13.57
C SER A 392 0.35 9.24 13.32
N ILE A 393 1.51 8.79 13.79
CA ILE A 393 2.79 9.34 13.34
C ILE A 393 3.09 8.71 11.98
N ASN A 394 3.11 9.52 10.94
CA ASN A 394 3.38 9.04 9.58
C ASN A 394 4.18 10.08 8.78
N THR A 395 4.57 9.69 7.57
CA THR A 395 5.35 10.55 6.68
C THR A 395 4.74 11.94 6.51
N LEU A 396 3.41 12.04 6.32
CA LEU A 396 2.73 13.31 6.09
C LEU A 396 2.67 14.18 7.35
N SER A 397 2.35 13.59 8.51
CA SER A 397 2.33 14.32 9.77
C SER A 397 3.73 14.85 10.14
N LEU A 398 4.78 14.03 9.96
CA LEU A 398 6.15 14.45 10.22
C LEU A 398 6.64 15.51 9.21
N LEU A 399 6.31 15.37 7.92
CA LEU A 399 6.61 16.39 6.92
C LEU A 399 5.88 17.70 7.23
N GLY A 400 4.64 17.63 7.69
CA GLY A 400 3.90 18.77 8.19
C GLY A 400 4.63 19.48 9.34
N LEU A 401 5.22 18.72 10.26
CA LEU A 401 6.01 19.27 11.36
C LEU A 401 7.32 19.92 10.90
N VAL A 402 8.04 19.28 9.93
CA VAL A 402 9.27 19.87 9.34
C VAL A 402 8.97 21.24 8.72
N LEU A 403 7.89 21.32 7.95
CA LEU A 403 7.47 22.59 7.34
C LEU A 403 6.94 23.59 8.38
N ALA A 404 6.27 23.11 9.43
CA ALA A 404 5.79 23.96 10.51
C ALA A 404 6.93 24.66 11.28
N ILE A 405 8.18 24.12 11.29
CA ILE A 405 9.31 24.76 11.96
C ILE A 405 9.50 26.22 11.50
N GLY A 406 9.54 26.41 10.19
CA GLY A 406 9.73 27.75 9.63
C GLY A 406 8.61 28.72 9.94
N ILE A 407 7.37 28.20 10.01
CA ILE A 407 6.17 28.99 10.31
C ILE A 407 6.11 29.36 11.80
N VAL A 408 6.37 28.37 12.67
CA VAL A 408 6.27 28.49 14.13
C VAL A 408 7.32 29.44 14.71
N VAL A 409 8.54 29.43 14.14
CA VAL A 409 9.62 30.34 14.57
C VAL A 409 9.27 31.79 14.35
N ASP A 410 8.56 32.09 13.27
CA ASP A 410 8.27 33.46 12.84
C ASP A 410 7.45 34.26 13.87
N ASP A 411 6.42 33.66 14.48
CA ASP A 411 5.60 34.34 15.48
C ASP A 411 6.44 34.80 16.69
N ALA A 412 7.39 33.97 17.12
CA ALA A 412 8.30 34.32 18.21
C ALA A 412 9.32 35.40 17.79
N ILE A 413 9.77 35.37 16.54
CA ILE A 413 10.66 36.38 15.97
C ILE A 413 10.03 37.75 15.96
N VAL A 414 8.79 37.87 15.47
CA VAL A 414 8.03 39.13 15.44
C VAL A 414 7.94 39.77 16.83
N VAL A 415 7.66 38.98 17.86
CA VAL A 415 7.62 39.45 19.25
C VAL A 415 8.98 39.97 19.71
N VAL A 416 10.04 39.16 19.53
CA VAL A 416 11.39 39.50 20.00
C VAL A 416 11.92 40.77 19.30
N GLU A 417 11.70 40.88 17.99
CA GLU A 417 12.11 42.05 17.23
C GLU A 417 11.38 43.31 17.62
N ALA A 418 10.04 43.27 17.79
CA ALA A 418 9.26 44.42 18.25
C ALA A 418 9.72 44.90 19.62
N VAL A 419 10.04 43.97 20.54
CA VAL A 419 10.59 44.28 21.84
C VAL A 419 11.97 44.94 21.73
N ALA A 420 12.86 44.39 20.89
CA ALA A 420 14.19 44.92 20.67
C ALA A 420 14.14 46.38 20.13
N GLN A 421 13.27 46.65 19.15
CA GLN A 421 13.07 48.01 18.62
C GLN A 421 12.59 49.01 19.67
N LYS A 422 11.72 48.58 20.63
CA LYS A 422 11.28 49.45 21.73
C LYS A 422 12.41 49.65 22.75
N MET A 423 13.24 48.65 22.98
CA MET A 423 14.41 48.76 23.87
C MET A 423 15.46 49.70 23.32
N GLU A 424 15.69 49.69 21.98
CA GLU A 424 16.56 50.69 21.30
C GLU A 424 16.07 52.14 21.51
N LYS A 425 14.78 52.36 21.70
CA LYS A 425 14.19 53.64 22.06
C LYS A 425 14.30 53.98 23.54
N GLY A 426 15.03 53.19 24.33
CA GLY A 426 15.34 53.43 25.73
C GLY A 426 14.36 52.91 26.76
N LEU A 427 13.37 52.08 26.35
CA LEU A 427 12.41 51.50 27.30
C LEU A 427 13.02 50.31 28.07
N SER A 428 12.60 50.10 29.31
CA SER A 428 12.97 48.89 30.06
C SER A 428 12.45 47.62 29.40
N PRO A 429 13.10 46.43 29.55
CA PRO A 429 12.65 45.19 28.94
C PRO A 429 11.17 44.87 29.18
N ARG A 430 10.64 45.15 30.36
CA ARG A 430 9.22 44.91 30.68
C ARG A 430 8.30 45.90 29.98
N ASP A 431 8.65 47.20 30.01
CA ASP A 431 7.84 48.25 29.40
C ASP A 431 7.90 48.12 27.86
N ALA A 432 9.09 47.86 27.32
CA ALA A 432 9.29 47.55 25.91
C ALA A 432 8.43 46.36 25.44
N THR A 433 8.40 45.29 26.23
CA THR A 433 7.57 44.12 25.93
C THR A 433 6.09 44.43 25.98
N HIS A 434 5.66 45.25 27.00
CA HIS A 434 4.26 45.62 27.11
C HIS A 434 3.79 46.46 25.92
N GLU A 435 4.61 47.43 25.51
CA GLU A 435 4.29 48.32 24.40
C GLU A 435 4.36 47.56 23.05
N ALA A 436 5.38 46.72 22.84
CA ALA A 436 5.50 45.87 21.64
C ALA A 436 4.26 44.95 21.51
N MET A 437 3.82 44.32 22.59
CA MET A 437 2.66 43.39 22.53
C MET A 437 1.33 44.12 22.25
N ARG A 438 1.22 45.40 22.54
CA ARG A 438 0.05 46.21 22.13
C ARG A 438 -0.01 46.40 20.62
N GLU A 439 1.18 46.53 19.96
CA GLU A 439 1.26 46.74 18.53
C GLU A 439 1.16 45.42 17.76
N VAL A 440 1.78 44.30 18.24
CA VAL A 440 1.91 43.08 17.47
C VAL A 440 0.90 41.97 17.79
N SER A 441 0.16 42.04 18.90
CA SER A 441 -0.79 40.97 19.25
C SER A 441 -1.92 40.78 18.23
N GLY A 442 -2.46 41.90 17.69
CA GLY A 442 -3.46 41.88 16.63
C GLY A 442 -2.94 41.20 15.36
N PRO A 443 -1.85 41.70 14.77
CA PRO A 443 -1.20 41.08 13.60
C PRO A 443 -0.87 39.59 13.77
N ILE A 444 -0.35 39.14 14.91
CA ILE A 444 -0.04 37.73 15.18
C ILE A 444 -1.31 36.87 15.11
N VAL A 445 -2.40 37.26 15.81
CA VAL A 445 -3.66 36.52 15.73
C VAL A 445 -4.19 36.48 14.30
N ALA A 446 -4.08 37.58 13.62
CA ALA A 446 -4.49 37.75 12.25
C ALA A 446 -3.81 36.81 11.27
N THR A 447 -2.48 36.80 11.28
CA THR A 447 -1.67 35.94 10.40
C THR A 447 -1.90 34.49 10.70
N SER A 448 -2.02 34.11 11.99
CA SER A 448 -2.27 32.74 12.38
C SER A 448 -3.65 32.23 11.97
N LEU A 449 -4.71 33.04 12.16
CA LEU A 449 -6.05 32.68 11.69
C LEU A 449 -6.12 32.55 10.17
N SER A 450 -5.48 33.47 9.46
CA SER A 450 -5.43 33.42 7.99
C SER A 450 -4.70 32.16 7.49
N LEU A 451 -3.60 31.77 8.16
CA LEU A 451 -2.86 30.57 7.83
C LEU A 451 -3.67 29.30 8.14
N ILE A 452 -4.33 29.22 9.29
CA ILE A 452 -5.22 28.10 9.64
C ILE A 452 -6.36 27.98 8.62
N ALA A 453 -6.91 29.11 8.19
CA ALA A 453 -7.99 29.16 7.20
C ALA A 453 -7.67 28.53 5.86
N VAL A 454 -6.41 28.59 5.43
CA VAL A 454 -5.94 27.92 4.21
C VAL A 454 -6.15 26.42 4.29
N PHE A 455 -6.00 25.84 5.49
CA PHE A 455 -6.06 24.41 5.71
C PHE A 455 -7.48 23.86 5.95
N VAL A 456 -8.46 24.73 6.27
CA VAL A 456 -9.85 24.30 6.54
C VAL A 456 -10.49 23.57 5.35
N PRO A 457 -10.47 24.10 4.11
CA PRO A 457 -11.02 23.39 2.97
C PRO A 457 -10.31 22.07 2.68
N VAL A 458 -8.99 22.06 2.87
CA VAL A 458 -8.14 20.88 2.70
C VAL A 458 -8.51 19.78 3.69
N ALA A 459 -8.74 20.15 4.95
CA ALA A 459 -9.16 19.22 6.00
C ALA A 459 -10.58 18.67 5.82
N ALA A 460 -11.41 19.33 5.02
CA ALA A 460 -12.79 18.93 4.77
C ALA A 460 -12.95 18.03 3.51
N MET A 461 -11.85 17.71 2.82
CA MET A 461 -11.89 16.82 1.67
C MET A 461 -12.15 15.37 2.07
N GLY A 462 -12.94 14.68 1.23
CA GLY A 462 -13.18 13.23 1.35
C GLY A 462 -12.26 12.40 0.45
N GLY A 463 -12.39 11.08 0.58
CA GLY A 463 -11.61 10.10 -0.18
C GLY A 463 -10.15 9.98 0.27
N ILE A 464 -9.38 9.13 -0.41
CA ILE A 464 -7.98 8.85 -0.07
C ILE A 464 -7.13 10.13 -0.14
N THR A 465 -7.30 10.93 -1.19
CA THR A 465 -6.59 12.21 -1.33
C THR A 465 -6.91 13.16 -0.18
N GLY A 466 -8.17 13.22 0.24
CA GLY A 466 -8.61 14.03 1.37
C GLY A 466 -7.94 13.61 2.67
N LEU A 467 -7.86 12.31 2.95
CA LEU A 467 -7.21 11.79 4.16
C LEU A 467 -5.70 12.10 4.20
N LEU A 468 -5.01 12.02 3.04
CA LEU A 468 -3.61 12.44 2.92
C LEU A 468 -3.44 13.92 3.26
N TYR A 469 -4.26 14.78 2.69
CA TYR A 469 -4.22 16.21 2.95
C TYR A 469 -4.64 16.57 4.36
N GLN A 470 -5.64 15.90 4.91
CA GLN A 470 -6.24 16.18 6.21
C GLN A 470 -5.21 16.09 7.34
N GLN A 471 -4.47 14.99 7.41
CA GLN A 471 -3.46 14.81 8.46
C GLN A 471 -2.36 15.86 8.37
N PHE A 472 -1.88 16.17 7.18
CA PHE A 472 -0.91 17.23 6.96
C PHE A 472 -1.45 18.61 7.37
N ALA A 473 -2.63 18.97 6.86
CA ALA A 473 -3.27 20.26 7.07
C ALA A 473 -3.57 20.52 8.55
N ILE A 474 -4.15 19.54 9.24
CA ILE A 474 -4.49 19.63 10.65
C ILE A 474 -3.23 19.68 11.52
N THR A 475 -2.19 18.91 11.18
CA THR A 475 -0.89 18.95 11.88
C THR A 475 -0.30 20.35 11.87
N ILE A 476 -0.26 21.01 10.72
CA ILE A 476 0.22 22.40 10.62
C ILE A 476 -0.70 23.36 11.35
N ALA A 477 -2.02 23.24 11.17
CA ALA A 477 -2.98 24.12 11.82
C ALA A 477 -2.85 24.09 13.35
N ILE A 478 -2.70 22.90 13.95
CA ILE A 478 -2.47 22.73 15.40
C ILE A 478 -1.12 23.34 15.80
N SER A 479 -0.05 23.09 15.05
CA SER A 479 1.29 23.63 15.31
C SER A 479 1.26 25.16 15.33
N VAL A 480 0.58 25.77 14.35
CA VAL A 480 0.39 27.24 14.24
C VAL A 480 -0.45 27.77 15.39
N ALA A 481 -1.53 27.08 15.77
CA ALA A 481 -2.37 27.48 16.90
C ALA A 481 -1.57 27.51 18.21
N ILE A 482 -0.77 26.47 18.48
CA ILE A 482 0.08 26.40 19.68
C ILE A 482 1.19 27.47 19.59
N SER A 483 1.77 27.72 18.39
CA SER A 483 2.75 28.79 18.15
C SER A 483 2.18 30.16 18.52
N SER A 484 0.97 30.47 18.07
CA SER A 484 0.30 31.72 18.41
C SER A 484 0.05 31.87 19.90
N ILE A 485 -0.37 30.80 20.57
CA ILE A 485 -0.52 30.80 22.04
C ILE A 485 0.84 31.07 22.68
N ASN A 486 1.91 30.46 22.25
CA ASN A 486 3.28 30.68 22.74
C ASN A 486 3.74 32.12 22.48
N ALA A 487 3.47 32.67 21.29
CA ALA A 487 3.81 34.04 20.94
C ALA A 487 3.08 35.10 21.82
N LEU A 488 1.87 34.77 22.28
CA LEU A 488 1.09 35.65 23.17
C LEU A 488 1.33 35.44 24.68
N THR A 489 2.00 34.33 25.04
CA THR A 489 2.20 33.91 26.44
C THR A 489 3.66 33.72 26.80
N LEU A 490 4.34 32.73 26.24
CA LEU A 490 5.71 32.34 26.56
C LEU A 490 6.74 33.35 26.02
N SER A 491 6.65 33.72 24.73
CA SER A 491 7.62 34.64 24.12
C SER A 491 7.71 35.99 24.80
N PRO A 492 6.59 36.69 25.13
CA PRO A 492 6.68 37.95 25.86
C PRO A 492 7.15 37.77 27.31
N ALA A 493 6.79 36.69 27.98
CA ALA A 493 7.29 36.36 29.31
C ALA A 493 8.80 36.19 29.35
N LEU A 494 9.35 35.42 28.38
CA LEU A 494 10.79 35.23 28.23
C LEU A 494 11.50 36.51 27.78
N ALA A 495 10.93 37.32 26.88
CA ALA A 495 11.49 38.57 26.43
C ALA A 495 11.66 39.57 27.60
N ALA A 496 10.62 39.71 28.45
CA ALA A 496 10.68 40.55 29.62
C ALA A 496 11.72 40.09 30.68
N MET A 497 12.10 38.79 30.70
CA MET A 497 13.05 38.21 31.64
C MET A 497 14.48 38.17 31.12
N LEU A 498 14.67 37.78 29.88
CA LEU A 498 15.99 37.39 29.33
C LEU A 498 16.67 38.55 28.58
N LEU A 499 15.90 39.47 27.97
CA LEU A 499 16.47 40.58 27.21
C LEU A 499 17.13 41.60 28.12
N LYS A 500 18.22 42.18 27.68
CA LYS A 500 18.92 43.28 28.37
C LYS A 500 19.02 44.47 27.43
N PRO A 501 19.08 45.69 27.95
CA PRO A 501 19.31 46.89 27.17
C PRO A 501 20.60 46.73 26.32
N PRO A 502 20.63 47.34 25.10
CA PRO A 502 21.80 47.31 24.26
C PRO A 502 22.98 47.91 25.01
N GLY A 503 24.02 47.13 25.23
CA GLY A 503 25.30 47.55 25.77
C GLY A 503 26.41 47.23 24.77
N GLU A 504 27.58 47.81 24.93
CA GLU A 504 28.76 47.49 24.08
C GLU A 504 29.20 46.06 24.35
N GLN A 505 28.53 45.06 23.73
CA GLN A 505 28.96 43.69 23.76
C GLN A 505 29.95 43.47 22.58
N LYS A 506 31.22 43.33 22.89
CA LYS A 506 32.23 42.85 21.94
C LYS A 506 31.95 41.36 21.63
N SER A 507 31.18 41.08 20.59
CA SER A 507 31.00 39.73 20.08
C SER A 507 32.25 39.25 19.36
N LEU A 508 32.65 38.01 19.51
CA LEU A 508 33.70 37.34 18.72
C LEU A 508 33.44 37.42 17.22
N PHE A 509 32.19 37.58 16.81
CA PHE A 509 31.72 37.65 15.42
C PHE A 509 31.43 39.10 14.95
N GLN A 510 31.88 40.13 15.67
CA GLN A 510 31.55 41.53 15.36
C GLN A 510 31.90 41.93 13.91
N LYS A 511 33.08 41.54 13.43
CA LYS A 511 33.51 41.84 12.05
C LYS A 511 32.59 41.19 10.98
N PHE A 512 32.10 39.98 11.26
CA PHE A 512 31.15 39.30 10.39
C PHE A 512 29.81 40.02 10.39
N PHE A 513 29.30 40.40 11.56
CA PHE A 513 28.03 41.14 11.67
C PHE A 513 28.09 42.51 11.02
N ASP A 514 29.21 43.21 11.10
CA ASP A 514 29.43 44.50 10.41
C ASP A 514 29.39 44.37 8.88
N VAL A 515 30.00 43.31 8.34
CA VAL A 515 29.95 43.00 6.91
C VAL A 515 28.52 42.61 6.48
N PHE A 516 27.85 41.80 7.27
CA PHE A 516 26.45 41.37 7.05
C PHE A 516 25.52 42.60 7.04
N ASN A 517 25.62 43.48 8.05
CA ASN A 517 24.76 44.67 8.15
C ASN A 517 24.97 45.64 6.98
N ARG A 518 26.23 45.88 6.54
CA ARG A 518 26.49 46.70 5.33
C ARG A 518 25.90 46.09 4.06
N GLY A 519 26.05 44.76 3.88
CA GLY A 519 25.42 44.05 2.76
C GLY A 519 23.91 44.16 2.80
N PHE A 520 23.32 44.08 3.99
CA PHE A 520 21.90 44.23 4.21
C PHE A 520 21.39 45.64 3.90
N GLU A 521 22.12 46.72 4.29
CA GLU A 521 21.78 48.10 3.94
C GLU A 521 21.74 48.30 2.42
N VAL A 522 22.76 47.82 1.69
CA VAL A 522 22.78 47.86 0.24
C VAL A 522 21.61 47.11 -0.40
N ALA A 523 21.25 45.97 0.17
CA ALA A 523 20.08 45.20 -0.28
C ALA A 523 18.76 45.95 -0.04
N THR A 524 18.63 46.61 1.12
CA THR A 524 17.47 47.46 1.45
C THR A 524 17.34 48.64 0.48
N ASP A 525 18.43 49.35 0.18
CA ASP A 525 18.40 50.47 -0.77
C ASP A 525 17.98 50.01 -2.16
N LYS A 526 18.56 48.91 -2.67
CA LYS A 526 18.16 48.35 -3.97
C LYS A 526 16.68 47.90 -3.98
N PHE A 527 16.20 47.26 -2.91
CA PHE A 527 14.83 46.89 -2.77
C PHE A 527 13.90 48.11 -2.81
N MET A 528 14.26 49.19 -2.10
CA MET A 528 13.46 50.42 -2.09
C MET A 528 13.39 51.07 -3.49
N VAL A 529 14.47 51.06 -4.25
CA VAL A 529 14.46 51.52 -5.63
C VAL A 529 13.55 50.71 -6.52
N LEU A 530 13.59 49.37 -6.38
CA LEU A 530 12.74 48.47 -7.13
C LEU A 530 11.25 48.63 -6.75
N THR A 531 10.97 48.73 -5.45
CA THR A 531 9.60 48.96 -4.94
C THR A 531 9.06 50.31 -5.47
N ALA A 532 9.85 51.36 -5.44
CA ALA A 532 9.46 52.68 -5.98
C ALA A 532 9.18 52.64 -7.50
N PHE A 533 9.91 51.80 -8.25
CA PHE A 533 9.72 51.66 -9.69
C PHE A 533 8.34 51.04 -10.01
N PHE A 534 7.86 50.11 -9.20
CA PHE A 534 6.56 49.47 -9.40
C PHE A 534 5.41 50.25 -8.76
N THR A 535 5.56 50.81 -7.52
CA THR A 535 4.49 51.49 -6.80
C THR A 535 4.06 52.78 -7.45
N ARG A 536 5.01 53.55 -8.05
CA ARG A 536 4.71 54.84 -8.72
C ARG A 536 3.95 54.68 -10.03
N LYS A 537 3.94 53.53 -10.68
CA LYS A 537 3.19 53.23 -11.93
C LYS A 537 2.54 51.85 -11.88
N PHE A 538 1.29 51.79 -11.39
CA PHE A 538 0.53 50.54 -11.21
C PHE A 538 0.42 49.69 -12.48
N VAL A 539 0.46 50.33 -13.69
CA VAL A 539 0.42 49.61 -14.97
C VAL A 539 1.63 48.64 -15.12
N ARG A 540 2.80 48.99 -14.61
CA ARG A 540 3.99 48.10 -14.65
C ARG A 540 3.82 46.89 -13.76
N ALA A 541 3.28 47.11 -12.55
CA ALA A 541 2.99 46.03 -11.62
C ALA A 541 1.89 45.11 -12.18
N GLY A 542 0.81 45.68 -12.75
CA GLY A 542 -0.23 44.93 -13.40
C GLY A 542 0.23 44.11 -14.60
N LEU A 543 1.12 44.66 -15.45
CA LEU A 543 1.71 43.93 -16.57
C LEU A 543 2.60 42.77 -16.09
N LEU A 544 3.43 43.00 -15.08
CA LEU A 544 4.27 41.95 -14.48
C LEU A 544 3.38 40.82 -13.92
N LEU A 545 2.33 41.18 -13.16
CA LEU A 545 1.41 40.19 -12.62
C LEU A 545 0.69 39.39 -13.71
N ALA A 546 0.27 40.08 -14.80
CA ALA A 546 -0.37 39.41 -15.93
C ALA A 546 0.58 38.41 -16.64
N VAL A 547 1.85 38.76 -16.79
CA VAL A 547 2.89 37.86 -17.34
C VAL A 547 3.10 36.66 -16.39
N ILE A 548 3.17 36.89 -15.09
CA ILE A 548 3.32 35.81 -14.08
C ILE A 548 2.13 34.87 -14.11
N VAL A 549 0.90 35.40 -14.11
CA VAL A 549 -0.32 34.57 -14.17
C VAL A 549 -0.38 33.79 -15.49
N ALA A 550 -0.03 34.39 -16.61
CA ALA A 550 0.07 33.66 -17.87
C ALA A 550 1.14 32.57 -17.81
N GLY A 551 2.28 32.87 -17.21
CA GLY A 551 3.35 31.89 -16.97
C GLY A 551 2.87 30.72 -16.07
N VAL A 552 2.13 31.00 -15.01
CA VAL A 552 1.52 29.96 -14.15
C VAL A 552 0.60 29.06 -14.95
N VAL A 553 -0.31 29.63 -15.75
CA VAL A 553 -1.25 28.84 -16.57
C VAL A 553 -0.51 27.96 -17.59
N ILE A 554 0.52 28.49 -18.22
CA ILE A 554 1.33 27.73 -19.17
C ILE A 554 2.07 26.59 -18.46
N LEU A 555 2.73 26.89 -17.33
CA LEU A 555 3.50 25.90 -16.57
C LEU A 555 2.59 24.78 -16.01
N PHE A 556 1.39 25.09 -15.53
CA PHE A 556 0.44 24.05 -15.10
C PHE A 556 -0.06 23.16 -16.25
N ARG A 557 -0.09 23.66 -17.48
CA ARG A 557 -0.43 22.85 -18.66
C ARG A 557 0.71 21.94 -19.11
N VAL A 558 1.96 22.39 -18.89
CA VAL A 558 3.16 21.66 -19.32
C VAL A 558 3.64 20.69 -18.25
N LEU A 559 3.47 21.04 -16.95
CA LEU A 559 3.86 20.18 -15.85
C LEU A 559 2.83 19.06 -15.68
N PRO A 560 3.22 17.79 -15.87
CA PRO A 560 2.27 16.69 -15.76
C PRO A 560 1.76 16.49 -14.32
N GLY A 561 0.54 16.00 -14.20
CA GLY A 561 -0.04 15.55 -12.94
C GLY A 561 0.46 14.16 -12.56
N GLY A 562 0.34 13.81 -11.30
CA GLY A 562 0.60 12.48 -10.76
C GLY A 562 -0.10 12.34 -9.40
N PHE A 563 -0.17 11.12 -8.86
CA PHE A 563 -0.78 10.91 -7.54
C PHE A 563 0.28 10.91 -6.43
N VAL A 564 1.03 9.83 -6.28
CA VAL A 564 2.13 9.68 -5.32
C VAL A 564 3.37 9.25 -6.09
N PRO A 565 4.57 9.79 -5.79
CA PRO A 565 5.78 9.37 -6.48
C PRO A 565 6.16 7.93 -6.12
N GLU A 566 6.77 7.23 -7.05
CA GLU A 566 7.37 5.93 -6.79
C GLU A 566 8.62 6.11 -5.92
N GLU A 567 8.69 5.33 -4.83
CA GLU A 567 9.77 5.38 -3.85
C GLU A 567 10.58 4.09 -3.87
N ASP A 568 11.85 4.18 -3.54
CA ASP A 568 12.66 3.00 -3.25
C ASP A 568 12.25 2.40 -1.90
N GLN A 569 11.46 1.32 -1.96
CA GLN A 569 10.94 0.62 -0.78
C GLN A 569 11.87 -0.49 -0.25
N GLY A 570 13.09 -0.62 -0.78
CA GLY A 570 14.06 -1.62 -0.33
C GLY A 570 13.77 -3.04 -0.81
N TYR A 571 12.81 -3.23 -1.71
CA TYR A 571 12.55 -4.52 -2.36
C TYR A 571 12.01 -4.33 -3.78
N ILE A 572 12.14 -5.37 -4.58
CA ILE A 572 11.71 -5.43 -5.98
C ILE A 572 10.93 -6.71 -6.17
N LEU A 573 9.98 -6.71 -7.09
CA LEU A 573 9.24 -7.87 -7.54
C LEU A 573 9.72 -8.27 -8.93
N ALA A 574 9.81 -9.57 -9.19
CA ALA A 574 10.03 -10.08 -10.54
C ALA A 574 8.97 -11.13 -10.87
N ALA A 575 8.50 -11.12 -12.09
CA ALA A 575 7.55 -12.09 -12.61
C ALA A 575 8.15 -12.76 -13.85
N MET A 576 7.83 -14.03 -14.01
CA MET A 576 8.21 -14.82 -15.17
C MET A 576 7.01 -15.60 -15.69
N ILE A 577 6.86 -15.62 -17.01
CA ILE A 577 5.78 -16.32 -17.68
C ILE A 577 6.37 -17.14 -18.82
N MET A 578 6.13 -18.42 -18.73
CA MET A 578 6.49 -19.39 -19.78
C MET A 578 5.37 -19.48 -20.83
N PRO A 579 5.64 -20.01 -22.02
CA PRO A 579 4.59 -20.30 -22.99
C PRO A 579 3.47 -21.15 -22.40
N ASP A 580 2.25 -20.90 -22.87
CA ASP A 580 1.07 -21.62 -22.41
C ASP A 580 1.24 -23.14 -22.52
N GLY A 581 0.76 -23.89 -21.52
CA GLY A 581 0.95 -25.33 -21.44
C GLY A 581 2.35 -25.79 -20.98
N SER A 582 3.24 -24.86 -20.56
CA SER A 582 4.52 -25.25 -19.97
C SER A 582 4.32 -25.92 -18.61
N SER A 583 5.04 -27.02 -18.38
CA SER A 583 5.01 -27.73 -17.11
C SER A 583 5.72 -26.94 -16.00
N LEU A 584 5.33 -27.19 -14.74
CA LEU A 584 5.99 -26.61 -13.57
C LEU A 584 7.50 -26.89 -13.55
N GLN A 585 7.92 -28.07 -14.00
CA GLN A 585 9.34 -28.44 -14.07
C GLN A 585 10.13 -27.53 -15.04
N ARG A 586 9.56 -27.27 -16.23
CA ARG A 586 10.16 -26.32 -17.19
C ARG A 586 10.22 -24.90 -16.64
N THR A 587 9.15 -24.47 -16.01
CA THR A 587 9.07 -23.16 -15.35
C THR A 587 10.12 -23.05 -14.25
N ASN A 588 10.24 -24.08 -13.41
CA ASN A 588 11.20 -24.12 -12.31
C ASN A 588 12.65 -24.04 -12.79
N GLN A 589 13.00 -24.73 -13.90
CA GLN A 589 14.33 -24.63 -14.51
C GLN A 589 14.65 -23.21 -15.00
N THR A 590 13.67 -22.54 -15.61
CA THR A 590 13.86 -21.17 -16.11
C THR A 590 13.90 -20.17 -14.95
N LEU A 591 13.09 -20.39 -13.92
CA LEU A 591 13.11 -19.59 -12.69
C LEU A 591 14.47 -19.66 -11.99
N SER A 592 15.10 -20.85 -11.95
CA SER A 592 16.46 -20.99 -11.41
C SER A 592 17.52 -20.18 -12.17
N ARG A 593 17.34 -19.97 -13.49
CA ARG A 593 18.20 -19.06 -14.25
C ARG A 593 17.95 -17.61 -13.89
N MET A 594 16.67 -17.23 -13.69
CA MET A 594 16.31 -15.91 -13.22
C MET A 594 16.91 -15.61 -11.85
N GLU A 595 16.85 -16.55 -10.91
CA GLU A 595 17.51 -16.44 -9.59
C GLU A 595 19.02 -16.22 -9.73
N GLY A 596 19.68 -16.96 -10.64
CA GLY A 596 21.11 -16.77 -10.90
C GLY A 596 21.46 -15.37 -11.38
N ILE A 597 20.62 -14.76 -12.22
CA ILE A 597 20.80 -13.38 -12.68
C ILE A 597 20.60 -12.38 -11.53
N ILE A 598 19.61 -12.60 -10.66
CA ILE A 598 19.28 -11.74 -9.52
C ILE A 598 20.45 -11.72 -8.52
N GLU A 599 21.03 -12.87 -8.21
CA GLU A 599 22.14 -13.00 -7.24
C GLU A 599 23.43 -12.28 -7.66
N GLU A 600 23.61 -11.98 -8.95
CA GLU A 600 24.78 -11.26 -9.42
C GLU A 600 24.76 -9.76 -9.07
N PHE A 601 23.66 -9.25 -8.53
CA PHE A 601 23.54 -7.88 -8.09
C PHE A 601 23.94 -7.74 -6.62
N ASP A 602 25.05 -7.09 -6.35
CA ASP A 602 25.56 -6.86 -5.00
C ASP A 602 24.58 -6.15 -4.05
N ALA A 603 23.65 -5.39 -4.61
CA ALA A 603 22.61 -4.70 -3.87
C ALA A 603 21.49 -5.61 -3.34
N VAL A 604 21.41 -6.86 -3.81
CA VAL A 604 20.44 -7.85 -3.35
C VAL A 604 20.90 -8.47 -2.03
N GLN A 605 20.01 -8.55 -1.07
CA GLN A 605 20.24 -9.21 0.22
C GLN A 605 19.87 -10.69 0.15
N ASN A 606 18.66 -10.99 -0.32
CA ASN A 606 18.14 -12.33 -0.58
C ASN A 606 17.05 -12.30 -1.64
N SER A 607 16.73 -13.47 -2.20
CA SER A 607 15.64 -13.62 -3.16
C SER A 607 14.79 -14.83 -2.80
N THR A 608 13.47 -14.62 -2.74
CA THR A 608 12.49 -15.69 -2.55
C THR A 608 11.78 -15.95 -3.86
N ALA A 609 12.11 -17.05 -4.51
CA ALA A 609 11.51 -17.45 -5.77
C ALA A 609 10.40 -18.46 -5.56
N ILE A 610 9.31 -18.32 -6.32
CA ILE A 610 8.12 -19.14 -6.25
C ILE A 610 7.79 -19.61 -7.67
N ALA A 611 7.85 -20.90 -7.92
CA ALA A 611 7.38 -21.52 -9.14
C ALA A 611 5.92 -21.92 -9.00
N GLY A 612 5.15 -21.79 -10.09
CA GLY A 612 3.73 -22.18 -10.12
C GLY A 612 2.77 -21.11 -9.57
N TYR A 613 3.23 -19.89 -9.34
CA TYR A 613 2.40 -18.80 -8.89
C TYR A 613 2.67 -17.51 -9.66
N SER A 614 1.61 -16.85 -10.08
CA SER A 614 1.66 -15.54 -10.73
C SER A 614 1.23 -14.47 -9.76
N ILE A 615 2.12 -13.54 -9.40
CA ILE A 615 1.78 -12.39 -8.54
C ILE A 615 0.89 -11.41 -9.28
N VAL A 616 1.05 -11.28 -10.60
CA VAL A 616 0.28 -10.32 -11.40
C VAL A 616 -1.19 -10.70 -11.46
N THR A 617 -1.47 -12.01 -11.63
CA THR A 617 -2.84 -12.53 -11.70
C THR A 617 -3.35 -13.06 -10.36
N SER A 618 -2.47 -13.21 -9.34
CA SER A 618 -2.76 -13.83 -8.04
C SER A 618 -3.33 -15.25 -8.15
N THR A 619 -2.86 -16.03 -9.14
CA THR A 619 -3.32 -17.38 -9.44
C THR A 619 -2.18 -18.40 -9.43
N ILE A 620 -2.56 -19.66 -9.19
CA ILE A 620 -1.66 -20.79 -9.37
C ILE A 620 -1.67 -21.17 -10.83
N GLN A 621 -0.50 -21.09 -11.47
CA GLN A 621 -0.30 -21.37 -12.89
C GLN A 621 1.05 -22.10 -13.08
N PRO A 622 1.06 -23.31 -13.61
CA PRO A 622 2.31 -24.07 -13.81
C PRO A 622 3.35 -23.36 -14.68
N ASN A 623 2.90 -22.51 -15.60
CA ASN A 623 3.75 -21.73 -16.51
C ASN A 623 4.20 -20.37 -15.95
N ALA A 624 3.85 -20.05 -14.71
CA ALA A 624 4.21 -18.78 -14.07
C ALA A 624 5.23 -18.98 -12.93
N GLY A 625 6.06 -17.99 -12.73
CA GLY A 625 6.97 -17.90 -11.60
C GLY A 625 7.16 -16.44 -11.17
N MET A 626 7.57 -16.25 -9.94
CA MET A 626 7.87 -14.93 -9.40
C MET A 626 9.04 -14.95 -8.43
N ALA A 627 9.59 -13.79 -8.14
CA ALA A 627 10.54 -13.62 -7.06
C ALA A 627 10.28 -12.34 -6.28
N PHE A 628 10.36 -12.43 -4.94
CA PHE A 628 10.55 -11.29 -4.06
C PHE A 628 12.05 -11.07 -3.88
N ILE A 629 12.53 -9.88 -4.19
CA ILE A 629 13.95 -9.54 -4.15
C ILE A 629 14.13 -8.49 -3.06
N GLN A 630 14.63 -8.90 -1.91
CA GLN A 630 14.95 -7.99 -0.82
C GLN A 630 16.29 -7.33 -1.12
N LEU A 631 16.33 -6.02 -1.10
CA LEU A 631 17.55 -5.24 -1.25
C LEU A 631 18.23 -5.02 0.12
N LYS A 632 19.55 -4.80 0.10
CA LYS A 632 20.31 -4.33 1.26
C LYS A 632 19.78 -2.97 1.72
N ASP A 633 20.07 -2.59 2.94
CA ASP A 633 19.66 -1.30 3.48
C ASP A 633 20.28 -0.13 2.67
N TRP A 634 19.61 1.02 2.64
CA TRP A 634 20.00 2.18 1.80
C TRP A 634 21.41 2.68 2.09
N ASP A 635 21.89 2.54 3.34
CA ASP A 635 23.24 2.94 3.75
C ASP A 635 24.32 2.01 3.16
N GLU A 636 23.97 0.78 2.82
CA GLU A 636 24.87 -0.23 2.22
C GLU A 636 24.90 -0.14 0.68
N ARG A 637 23.96 0.60 0.07
CA ARG A 637 23.87 0.83 -1.38
C ARG A 637 23.74 2.31 -1.73
N PRO A 638 24.79 3.11 -1.43
CA PRO A 638 24.77 4.56 -1.61
C PRO A 638 24.89 5.02 -3.08
N ASN A 639 25.24 4.11 -4.00
CA ASN A 639 25.46 4.51 -5.39
C ASN A 639 24.13 4.67 -6.13
N PRO A 640 24.02 5.62 -7.06
CA PRO A 640 22.83 5.76 -7.89
C PRO A 640 22.47 4.51 -8.70
N GLU A 641 23.47 3.69 -9.03
CA GLU A 641 23.29 2.42 -9.76
C GLU A 641 22.61 1.32 -8.91
N ASP A 642 22.64 1.48 -7.59
CA ASP A 642 22.06 0.54 -6.62
C ASP A 642 20.66 0.98 -6.16
N HIS A 643 20.12 2.03 -6.74
CA HIS A 643 18.73 2.46 -6.51
C HIS A 643 17.76 1.44 -7.13
N ALA A 644 16.65 1.15 -6.43
CA ALA A 644 15.70 0.11 -6.84
C ALA A 644 15.26 0.23 -8.31
N ASN A 645 14.91 1.44 -8.78
CA ASN A 645 14.46 1.66 -10.16
C ASN A 645 15.57 1.36 -11.19
N GLU A 646 16.84 1.65 -10.86
CA GLU A 646 17.97 1.36 -11.72
C GLU A 646 18.26 -0.15 -11.76
N ILE A 647 18.14 -0.82 -10.61
CA ILE A 647 18.24 -2.29 -10.52
C ILE A 647 17.14 -2.93 -11.36
N VAL A 648 15.89 -2.47 -11.26
CA VAL A 648 14.76 -2.94 -12.09
C VAL A 648 15.09 -2.80 -13.57
N ARG A 649 15.62 -1.66 -14.00
CA ARG A 649 15.99 -1.42 -15.40
C ARG A 649 17.07 -2.38 -15.87
N ARG A 650 18.12 -2.57 -15.07
CA ARG A 650 19.24 -3.48 -15.37
C ARG A 650 18.81 -4.94 -15.37
N LEU A 651 17.96 -5.36 -14.42
CA LEU A 651 17.36 -6.69 -14.39
C LEU A 651 16.53 -6.95 -15.66
N ASN A 652 15.67 -6.01 -16.05
CA ASN A 652 14.85 -6.13 -17.26
C ASN A 652 15.70 -6.27 -18.54
N ALA A 653 16.79 -5.51 -18.65
CA ALA A 653 17.71 -5.63 -19.77
C ALA A 653 18.39 -7.02 -19.82
N ARG A 654 18.78 -7.57 -18.67
CA ARG A 654 19.38 -8.89 -18.56
C ARG A 654 18.36 -10.01 -18.81
N PHE A 655 17.17 -9.89 -18.22
CA PHE A 655 16.10 -10.89 -18.44
C PHE A 655 15.72 -10.99 -19.92
N ALA A 656 15.62 -9.87 -20.62
CA ALA A 656 15.33 -9.86 -22.05
C ALA A 656 16.42 -10.53 -22.91
N GLN A 657 17.66 -10.55 -22.44
CA GLN A 657 18.79 -11.15 -23.16
C GLN A 657 19.03 -12.62 -22.79
N GLU A 658 18.84 -12.99 -21.53
CA GLU A 658 19.30 -14.27 -20.98
C GLU A 658 18.19 -15.27 -20.70
N ILE A 659 16.94 -14.82 -20.51
CA ILE A 659 15.79 -15.70 -20.33
C ILE A 659 15.22 -16.09 -21.70
N VAL A 660 15.54 -17.29 -22.11
CA VAL A 660 15.09 -17.85 -23.40
C VAL A 660 13.90 -18.78 -23.19
N GLY A 661 12.87 -18.60 -24.01
CA GLY A 661 11.68 -19.46 -24.00
C GLY A 661 10.60 -19.07 -23.02
N GLY A 662 10.71 -17.91 -22.40
CA GLY A 662 9.72 -17.26 -21.54
C GLY A 662 9.91 -15.75 -21.54
N VAL A 663 9.04 -15.03 -20.85
CA VAL A 663 9.16 -13.59 -20.60
C VAL A 663 9.34 -13.39 -19.10
N ALA A 664 10.43 -12.71 -18.72
CA ALA A 664 10.66 -12.30 -17.34
C ALA A 664 10.81 -10.78 -17.28
N PHE A 665 10.25 -10.19 -16.23
CA PHE A 665 10.36 -8.76 -16.00
C PHE A 665 10.34 -8.45 -14.50
N ALA A 666 11.10 -7.42 -14.11
CA ALA A 666 11.13 -6.88 -12.78
C ALA A 666 10.35 -5.55 -12.72
N PHE A 667 9.76 -5.26 -11.59
CA PHE A 667 9.00 -4.02 -11.34
C PHE A 667 9.04 -3.65 -9.86
N GLY A 668 8.82 -2.36 -9.57
CA GLY A 668 8.72 -1.88 -8.21
C GLY A 668 7.39 -2.24 -7.55
N PRO A 669 7.32 -2.22 -6.22
CA PRO A 669 6.06 -2.30 -5.50
C PRO A 669 5.17 -1.09 -5.76
N PRO A 670 3.85 -1.16 -5.47
CA PRO A 670 2.97 0.00 -5.61
C PRO A 670 3.38 1.13 -4.67
N ALA A 671 3.17 2.37 -5.09
CA ALA A 671 3.54 3.56 -4.30
C ALA A 671 2.84 3.62 -2.93
N ILE A 672 1.62 3.06 -2.84
CA ILE A 672 0.87 2.89 -1.59
C ILE A 672 0.67 1.39 -1.35
N PRO A 673 1.24 0.83 -0.27
CA PRO A 673 1.04 -0.58 0.07
C PRO A 673 -0.45 -0.93 0.20
N GLY A 674 -0.85 -2.04 -0.41
CA GLY A 674 -2.24 -2.50 -0.40
C GLY A 674 -3.12 -1.95 -1.54
N LEU A 675 -2.62 -1.07 -2.41
CA LEU A 675 -3.32 -0.58 -3.60
C LEU A 675 -2.71 -1.14 -4.89
N GLY A 676 -2.82 -2.46 -5.05
CA GLY A 676 -2.28 -3.18 -6.19
C GLY A 676 -1.05 -4.02 -5.87
N THR A 677 -0.52 -4.69 -6.87
CA THR A 677 0.64 -5.59 -6.75
C THR A 677 1.94 -5.00 -7.31
N GLY A 678 1.86 -3.93 -8.10
CA GLY A 678 3.02 -3.30 -8.72
C GLY A 678 2.78 -1.85 -9.12
N SER A 679 3.83 -1.20 -9.60
CA SER A 679 3.77 0.15 -10.15
C SER A 679 3.14 0.17 -11.56
N GLY A 680 2.64 1.33 -12.00
CA GLY A 680 2.00 1.53 -13.29
C GLY A 680 0.49 1.69 -13.21
N PHE A 681 -0.19 1.65 -14.38
CA PHE A 681 -1.64 1.74 -14.46
C PHE A 681 -2.30 0.37 -14.70
N SER A 682 -3.56 0.26 -14.26
CA SER A 682 -4.36 -0.95 -14.38
C SER A 682 -5.82 -0.60 -14.73
N MET A 683 -6.32 -1.15 -15.86
CA MET A 683 -7.69 -0.97 -16.35
C MET A 683 -8.31 -2.34 -16.59
N MET A 684 -9.55 -2.54 -16.14
CA MET A 684 -10.36 -3.71 -16.43
C MET A 684 -11.17 -3.46 -17.71
N LEU A 685 -10.79 -4.09 -18.81
CA LEU A 685 -11.57 -4.15 -20.03
C LEU A 685 -12.70 -5.17 -19.83
N GLN A 686 -13.95 -4.74 -19.92
CA GLN A 686 -15.15 -5.50 -19.58
C GLN A 686 -15.91 -5.93 -20.82
N ASP A 687 -16.23 -7.22 -20.92
CA ASP A 687 -17.22 -7.74 -21.87
C ASP A 687 -18.63 -7.60 -21.29
N ARG A 688 -19.41 -6.65 -21.80
CA ARG A 688 -20.79 -6.39 -21.41
C ARG A 688 -21.80 -7.09 -22.32
N GLY A 689 -21.34 -7.64 -23.44
CA GLY A 689 -22.16 -8.37 -24.41
C GLY A 689 -22.37 -9.84 -24.08
N GLY A 690 -21.57 -10.40 -23.15
CA GLY A 690 -21.57 -11.83 -22.83
C GLY A 690 -20.91 -12.70 -23.91
N ASN A 691 -19.91 -12.16 -24.57
CA ASN A 691 -19.19 -12.80 -25.66
C ASN A 691 -18.21 -13.91 -25.18
N THR A 692 -17.50 -14.50 -26.12
CA THR A 692 -16.50 -15.54 -25.79
C THR A 692 -15.21 -14.95 -25.21
N PRO A 693 -14.41 -15.75 -24.49
CA PRO A 693 -13.07 -15.35 -24.05
C PRO A 693 -12.16 -14.88 -25.21
N ASP A 694 -12.30 -15.51 -26.40
CA ASP A 694 -11.52 -15.14 -27.58
C ASP A 694 -11.87 -13.74 -28.08
N TYR A 695 -13.15 -13.38 -28.09
CA TYR A 695 -13.58 -12.03 -28.46
C TYR A 695 -13.04 -10.98 -27.51
N LEU A 696 -13.12 -11.23 -26.20
CA LEU A 696 -12.53 -10.33 -25.20
C LEU A 696 -11.03 -10.13 -25.42
N PHE A 697 -10.32 -11.21 -25.75
CA PHE A 697 -8.88 -11.15 -26.04
C PHE A 697 -8.59 -10.37 -27.33
N GLU A 698 -9.37 -10.59 -28.40
CA GLU A 698 -9.24 -9.83 -29.64
C GLU A 698 -9.41 -8.32 -29.39
N GLN A 699 -10.45 -7.93 -28.65
CA GLN A 699 -10.66 -6.53 -28.30
C GLN A 699 -9.54 -5.97 -27.41
N ALA A 700 -9.01 -6.77 -26.48
CA ALA A 700 -7.85 -6.40 -25.67
C ALA A 700 -6.59 -6.18 -26.55
N GLN A 701 -6.36 -7.02 -27.55
CA GLN A 701 -5.23 -6.84 -28.48
C GLN A 701 -5.38 -5.60 -29.36
N ILE A 702 -6.60 -5.31 -29.84
CA ILE A 702 -6.88 -4.08 -30.60
C ILE A 702 -6.57 -2.85 -29.75
N LEU A 703 -7.06 -2.84 -28.50
CA LEU A 703 -6.80 -1.76 -27.55
C LEU A 703 -5.29 -1.60 -27.26
N ILE A 704 -4.60 -2.70 -26.99
CA ILE A 704 -3.15 -2.73 -26.73
C ILE A 704 -2.36 -2.24 -27.94
N ALA A 705 -2.72 -2.66 -29.15
CA ALA A 705 -2.05 -2.24 -30.37
C ALA A 705 -2.18 -0.72 -30.58
N ALA A 706 -3.39 -0.18 -30.40
CA ALA A 706 -3.65 1.26 -30.52
C ALA A 706 -2.97 2.04 -29.39
N ALA A 707 -2.94 1.51 -28.17
CA ALA A 707 -2.29 2.14 -27.02
C ALA A 707 -0.76 2.21 -27.21
N LYS A 708 -0.12 1.24 -27.85
CA LYS A 708 1.32 1.25 -28.17
C LYS A 708 1.74 2.33 -29.15
N GLU A 709 0.82 2.88 -29.93
CA GLU A 709 1.09 4.01 -30.82
C GLU A 709 1.12 5.36 -30.08
N ARG A 710 0.68 5.39 -28.83
CA ARG A 710 0.65 6.60 -27.98
C ARG A 710 2.01 6.84 -27.35
N PRO A 711 2.60 8.04 -27.52
CA PRO A 711 3.89 8.36 -26.92
C PRO A 711 3.87 8.43 -25.39
N GLU A 712 2.70 8.53 -24.77
CA GLU A 712 2.51 8.59 -23.32
C GLU A 712 2.61 7.21 -22.65
N ILE A 713 2.51 6.12 -23.41
CA ILE A 713 2.34 4.75 -22.90
C ILE A 713 3.56 3.89 -23.25
N GLU A 714 4.07 3.17 -22.27
CA GLU A 714 5.11 2.18 -22.41
C GLU A 714 4.66 0.83 -21.83
N ASN A 715 5.09 -0.27 -22.43
CA ASN A 715 4.91 -1.64 -21.91
C ASN A 715 3.46 -2.03 -21.61
N VAL A 716 2.49 -1.59 -22.44
CA VAL A 716 1.09 -2.01 -22.27
C VAL A 716 0.88 -3.45 -22.69
N PHE A 717 0.24 -4.25 -21.82
CA PHE A 717 0.02 -5.68 -22.02
C PHE A 717 -1.20 -6.18 -21.24
N THR A 718 -1.62 -7.40 -21.56
CA THR A 718 -2.58 -8.18 -20.75
C THR A 718 -2.03 -9.57 -20.48
N MET A 719 -2.35 -10.09 -19.28
CA MET A 719 -2.04 -11.48 -18.91
C MET A 719 -3.16 -12.44 -19.30
N PHE A 720 -4.32 -11.93 -19.67
CA PHE A 720 -5.45 -12.74 -20.11
C PHE A 720 -5.15 -13.37 -21.47
N ARG A 721 -5.20 -14.72 -21.52
CA ARG A 721 -4.96 -15.52 -22.72
C ARG A 721 -6.00 -16.63 -22.79
N PRO A 722 -6.84 -16.69 -23.83
CA PRO A 722 -7.84 -17.74 -24.02
C PRO A 722 -7.28 -18.99 -24.71
N ASN A 723 -6.03 -18.93 -25.22
CA ASN A 723 -5.47 -19.92 -26.16
C ASN A 723 -4.59 -20.95 -25.49
N SER A 724 -4.70 -21.16 -24.17
CA SER A 724 -3.95 -22.21 -23.47
C SER A 724 -4.37 -23.59 -23.98
N PRO A 725 -3.42 -24.48 -24.33
CA PRO A 725 -3.75 -25.82 -24.84
C PRO A 725 -4.55 -26.61 -23.80
N GLN A 726 -5.67 -27.16 -24.21
CA GLN A 726 -6.52 -28.02 -23.40
C GLN A 726 -6.91 -29.27 -24.15
N ILE A 727 -7.29 -30.33 -23.43
CA ILE A 727 -7.89 -31.52 -23.98
C ILE A 727 -9.35 -31.56 -23.64
N PHE A 728 -10.21 -31.54 -24.61
CA PHE A 728 -11.64 -31.73 -24.46
C PHE A 728 -11.96 -33.22 -24.43
N LEU A 729 -12.66 -33.65 -23.36
CA LEU A 729 -13.18 -35.00 -23.20
C LEU A 729 -14.68 -34.97 -23.55
N ASP A 730 -15.02 -35.66 -24.62
CA ASP A 730 -16.40 -35.83 -25.05
C ASP A 730 -16.90 -37.22 -24.62
N VAL A 731 -17.89 -37.24 -23.74
CA VAL A 731 -18.49 -38.49 -23.22
C VAL A 731 -19.75 -38.77 -24.01
N ASP A 732 -19.79 -39.95 -24.69
CA ASP A 732 -20.97 -40.43 -25.41
C ASP A 732 -21.98 -41.07 -24.40
N ASP A 733 -22.85 -40.22 -23.84
CA ASP A 733 -23.86 -40.62 -22.86
C ASP A 733 -24.75 -41.79 -23.36
N ALA A 734 -25.11 -41.78 -24.65
CA ALA A 734 -25.94 -42.82 -25.24
C ALA A 734 -25.21 -44.16 -25.25
N LYS A 735 -23.92 -44.15 -25.54
CA LYS A 735 -23.06 -45.33 -25.54
C LYS A 735 -22.82 -45.89 -24.14
N VAL A 736 -22.62 -44.97 -23.15
CA VAL A 736 -22.50 -45.36 -21.74
C VAL A 736 -23.72 -46.13 -21.29
N LEU A 737 -24.92 -45.57 -21.51
CA LEU A 737 -26.18 -46.20 -21.10
C LEU A 737 -26.47 -47.47 -21.87
N LYS A 738 -26.13 -47.53 -23.16
CA LYS A 738 -26.35 -48.72 -24.00
C LYS A 738 -25.50 -49.92 -23.56
N LEU A 739 -24.30 -49.66 -23.04
CA LEU A 739 -23.41 -50.70 -22.57
C LEU A 739 -23.58 -51.03 -21.11
N GLY A 740 -24.61 -50.47 -20.47
CA GLY A 740 -25.01 -50.73 -19.07
C GLY A 740 -24.05 -50.10 -18.07
N ALA A 741 -23.30 -49.05 -18.42
CA ALA A 741 -22.45 -48.35 -17.49
C ALA A 741 -23.19 -47.14 -16.88
N SER A 742 -22.80 -46.74 -15.66
CA SER A 742 -23.34 -45.56 -14.98
C SER A 742 -22.62 -44.30 -15.41
N LEU A 743 -23.36 -43.28 -15.86
CA LEU A 743 -22.77 -41.94 -16.17
C LEU A 743 -22.10 -41.33 -14.94
N ALA A 744 -22.67 -41.55 -13.75
CA ALA A 744 -22.09 -41.07 -12.50
C ALA A 744 -20.73 -41.71 -12.24
N ASP A 745 -20.57 -43.02 -12.51
CA ASP A 745 -19.31 -43.75 -12.31
C ASP A 745 -18.27 -43.35 -13.35
N VAL A 746 -18.69 -43.12 -14.60
CA VAL A 746 -17.81 -42.59 -15.66
C VAL A 746 -17.25 -41.22 -15.26
N ASN A 747 -18.13 -40.28 -14.88
CA ASN A 747 -17.72 -38.94 -14.48
C ASN A 747 -16.87 -38.95 -13.20
N THR A 748 -17.25 -39.73 -12.19
CA THR A 748 -16.49 -39.90 -10.95
C THR A 748 -15.11 -40.46 -11.22
N SER A 749 -15.00 -41.45 -12.11
CA SER A 749 -13.73 -42.07 -12.45
C SER A 749 -12.81 -41.11 -13.21
N ILE A 750 -13.33 -40.34 -14.20
CA ILE A 750 -12.57 -39.32 -14.90
C ILE A 750 -12.04 -38.28 -13.91
N GLY A 751 -12.94 -37.73 -13.05
CA GLY A 751 -12.57 -36.73 -12.07
C GLY A 751 -11.53 -37.22 -11.07
N ALA A 752 -11.69 -38.43 -10.55
CA ALA A 752 -10.76 -39.02 -9.60
C ALA A 752 -9.40 -39.36 -10.20
N PHE A 753 -9.36 -39.98 -11.37
CA PHE A 753 -8.09 -40.36 -12.01
C PHE A 753 -7.27 -39.15 -12.41
N LEU A 754 -7.86 -38.13 -13.01
CA LEU A 754 -7.17 -36.97 -13.54
C LEU A 754 -7.06 -35.83 -12.51
N GLY A 755 -8.17 -35.41 -11.93
CA GLY A 755 -8.25 -34.26 -11.03
C GLY A 755 -7.92 -34.58 -9.57
N GLY A 756 -8.22 -35.79 -9.12
CA GLY A 756 -8.15 -36.22 -7.73
C GLY A 756 -9.49 -36.03 -6.99
N ALA A 757 -9.96 -37.06 -6.34
CA ALA A 757 -11.19 -37.07 -5.57
C ALA A 757 -10.91 -36.93 -4.07
N TYR A 758 -11.50 -35.92 -3.44
CA TYR A 758 -11.57 -35.84 -1.99
C TYR A 758 -12.59 -36.87 -1.45
N VAL A 759 -12.14 -37.76 -0.56
CA VAL A 759 -12.97 -38.85 -0.02
C VAL A 759 -13.51 -38.46 1.34
N ASN A 760 -12.64 -38.28 2.32
CA ASN A 760 -12.95 -37.91 3.70
C ASN A 760 -11.71 -37.35 4.39
N ASP A 761 -11.76 -37.22 5.73
CA ASP A 761 -10.67 -36.65 6.52
C ASP A 761 -10.03 -37.71 7.43
N PHE A 762 -8.79 -37.45 7.85
CA PHE A 762 -8.08 -38.18 8.87
C PHE A 762 -7.45 -37.27 9.92
N ASN A 763 -7.20 -37.79 11.11
CA ASN A 763 -6.64 -37.05 12.22
C ASN A 763 -5.13 -37.34 12.33
N ARG A 764 -4.28 -36.29 12.36
CA ARG A 764 -2.86 -36.42 12.64
C ARG A 764 -2.30 -35.10 13.19
N PHE A 765 -1.29 -35.16 14.05
CA PHE A 765 -0.65 -33.98 14.65
C PHE A 765 -1.64 -33.01 15.33
N GLY A 766 -2.76 -33.54 15.87
CA GLY A 766 -3.82 -32.73 16.48
C GLY A 766 -4.66 -31.92 15.47
N ARG A 767 -4.53 -32.20 14.18
CA ARG A 767 -5.27 -31.53 13.09
C ARG A 767 -6.05 -32.50 12.25
N LEU A 768 -6.96 -31.97 11.46
CA LEU A 768 -7.78 -32.69 10.51
C LEU A 768 -7.24 -32.45 9.11
N TYR A 769 -6.82 -33.54 8.44
CA TYR A 769 -6.26 -33.52 7.09
C TYR A 769 -7.15 -34.31 6.14
N LYS A 770 -7.05 -34.04 4.86
CA LYS A 770 -7.89 -34.63 3.82
C LYS A 770 -7.28 -35.90 3.22
N VAL A 771 -8.13 -36.81 2.76
CA VAL A 771 -7.77 -38.01 2.01
C VAL A 771 -8.14 -37.81 0.55
N TYR A 772 -7.16 -37.91 -0.33
CA TYR A 772 -7.33 -37.78 -1.79
C TYR A 772 -6.99 -39.09 -2.49
N VAL A 773 -7.81 -39.44 -3.47
CA VAL A 773 -7.63 -40.59 -4.34
C VAL A 773 -7.36 -40.06 -5.76
N GLN A 774 -6.26 -40.49 -6.41
CA GLN A 774 -5.88 -40.07 -7.76
C GLN A 774 -5.05 -41.17 -8.45
N ALA A 775 -5.01 -41.20 -9.77
CA ALA A 775 -4.11 -42.10 -10.49
C ALA A 775 -2.63 -41.74 -10.26
N GLU A 776 -1.76 -42.73 -10.18
CA GLU A 776 -0.31 -42.45 -10.16
C GLU A 776 0.10 -41.62 -11.38
N PRO A 777 1.14 -40.75 -11.26
CA PRO A 777 1.55 -39.83 -12.33
C PRO A 777 1.83 -40.50 -13.65
N GLU A 778 2.36 -41.71 -13.62
CA GLU A 778 2.74 -42.46 -14.80
C GLU A 778 1.54 -42.85 -15.69
N TYR A 779 0.33 -42.92 -15.14
CA TYR A 779 -0.91 -43.24 -15.84
C TYR A 779 -1.72 -42.04 -16.32
N ARG A 780 -1.18 -40.84 -16.29
CA ARG A 780 -1.86 -39.61 -16.71
C ARG A 780 -0.92 -38.58 -17.36
N GLN A 781 0.03 -39.09 -18.17
CA GLN A 781 0.97 -38.23 -18.88
C GLN A 781 0.45 -37.78 -20.24
N ASN A 782 -0.36 -38.62 -20.89
CA ASN A 782 -0.87 -38.39 -22.23
C ASN A 782 -2.39 -38.61 -22.28
N ALA A 783 -3.04 -38.07 -23.31
CA ALA A 783 -4.47 -38.23 -23.52
C ALA A 783 -4.87 -39.69 -23.75
N GLU A 784 -4.00 -40.49 -24.34
CA GLU A 784 -4.19 -41.91 -24.62
C GLU A 784 -4.25 -42.77 -23.33
N ASP A 785 -3.71 -42.26 -22.23
CA ASP A 785 -3.71 -42.95 -20.92
C ASP A 785 -5.13 -43.18 -20.38
N ILE A 786 -6.13 -42.42 -20.87
CA ILE A 786 -7.57 -42.63 -20.57
C ILE A 786 -8.01 -44.03 -20.91
N SER A 787 -7.37 -44.71 -21.88
CA SER A 787 -7.62 -46.10 -22.25
C SER A 787 -7.26 -47.12 -21.15
N LEU A 788 -6.46 -46.70 -20.17
CA LEU A 788 -6.05 -47.49 -19.01
C LEU A 788 -7.07 -47.42 -17.86
N PHE A 789 -8.05 -46.56 -17.95
CA PHE A 789 -9.09 -46.38 -16.95
C PHE A 789 -10.33 -47.19 -17.32
N TYR A 790 -10.94 -47.80 -16.30
CA TYR A 790 -12.08 -48.71 -16.49
C TYR A 790 -13.24 -48.33 -15.55
N VAL A 791 -14.45 -48.58 -16.03
CA VAL A 791 -15.67 -48.57 -15.24
C VAL A 791 -16.35 -49.95 -15.36
N ARG A 792 -17.24 -50.27 -14.44
CA ARG A 792 -17.99 -51.53 -14.43
C ARG A 792 -19.38 -51.29 -15.03
N ASN A 793 -19.82 -52.26 -15.87
CA ASN A 793 -21.19 -52.28 -16.38
C ASN A 793 -22.14 -53.12 -15.51
N ASP A 794 -23.45 -53.13 -15.85
CA ASP A 794 -24.48 -53.88 -15.14
C ASP A 794 -24.28 -55.42 -15.18
N GLU A 795 -23.45 -55.92 -16.10
CA GLU A 795 -23.07 -57.31 -16.25
C GLU A 795 -21.81 -57.69 -15.45
N ASP A 796 -21.30 -56.75 -14.65
CA ASP A 796 -20.08 -56.84 -13.85
C ASP A 796 -18.76 -56.95 -14.73
N GLU A 797 -18.83 -56.47 -15.98
CA GLU A 797 -17.69 -56.43 -16.89
C GLU A 797 -16.95 -55.07 -16.82
N MET A 798 -15.64 -55.15 -16.92
CA MET A 798 -14.78 -53.96 -16.95
C MET A 798 -14.69 -53.36 -18.34
N VAL A 799 -15.24 -52.17 -18.55
CA VAL A 799 -15.26 -51.44 -19.81
C VAL A 799 -14.27 -50.30 -19.76
N PRO A 800 -13.28 -50.22 -20.70
CA PRO A 800 -12.35 -49.10 -20.76
C PRO A 800 -13.07 -47.78 -20.98
N LEU A 801 -12.67 -46.69 -20.31
CA LEU A 801 -13.23 -45.36 -20.51
C LEU A 801 -13.08 -44.87 -21.96
N ALA A 802 -12.00 -45.25 -22.67
CA ALA A 802 -11.83 -44.92 -24.07
C ALA A 802 -12.95 -45.48 -24.99
N THR A 803 -13.78 -46.44 -24.49
CA THR A 803 -14.97 -46.89 -25.18
C THR A 803 -16.04 -45.81 -25.25
N PHE A 804 -16.16 -44.98 -24.26
CA PHE A 804 -17.18 -43.98 -24.09
C PHE A 804 -16.71 -42.55 -24.34
N VAL A 805 -15.38 -42.32 -24.18
CA VAL A 805 -14.77 -41.00 -24.17
C VAL A 805 -13.90 -40.85 -25.41
N SER A 806 -14.12 -39.78 -26.14
CA SER A 806 -13.22 -39.30 -27.16
C SER A 806 -12.47 -38.07 -26.70
N THR A 807 -11.20 -37.97 -27.14
CA THR A 807 -10.34 -36.83 -26.78
C THR A 807 -10.07 -35.98 -28.01
N SER A 808 -10.13 -34.67 -27.88
CA SER A 808 -9.77 -33.71 -28.92
C SER A 808 -8.98 -32.53 -28.31
N SER A 809 -8.01 -32.02 -29.10
CA SER A 809 -7.29 -30.82 -28.71
C SER A 809 -8.18 -29.61 -28.84
N THR A 810 -8.23 -28.79 -27.80
CA THR A 810 -8.93 -27.52 -27.75
C THR A 810 -8.07 -26.45 -27.10
N GLN A 811 -8.58 -25.24 -27.03
CA GLN A 811 -7.95 -24.11 -26.33
C GLN A 811 -8.94 -23.49 -25.35
N GLY A 812 -8.43 -22.92 -24.29
CA GLY A 812 -9.23 -22.22 -23.30
C GLY A 812 -8.36 -21.40 -22.34
N PRO A 813 -8.97 -20.50 -21.57
CA PRO A 813 -8.21 -19.68 -20.61
C PRO A 813 -7.69 -20.52 -19.43
N GLU A 814 -6.47 -20.23 -18.98
CA GLU A 814 -5.93 -20.77 -17.72
C GLU A 814 -6.61 -20.12 -16.51
N PHE A 815 -6.99 -18.87 -16.65
CA PHE A 815 -7.79 -18.16 -15.67
C PHE A 815 -8.78 -17.22 -16.37
N THR A 816 -9.88 -16.89 -15.69
CA THR A 816 -10.80 -15.81 -16.09
C THR A 816 -10.87 -14.79 -14.97
N ASN A 817 -10.93 -13.53 -15.36
CA ASN A 817 -11.25 -12.43 -14.45
C ASN A 817 -12.69 -11.98 -14.67
N ARG A 818 -13.37 -11.63 -13.58
CA ARG A 818 -14.63 -10.89 -13.65
C ARG A 818 -14.51 -9.66 -12.77
N PHE A 819 -15.06 -8.56 -13.23
CA PHE A 819 -15.08 -7.29 -12.53
C PHE A 819 -16.48 -6.71 -12.54
N ASN A 820 -17.06 -6.51 -11.35
CA ASN A 820 -18.44 -6.04 -11.19
C ASN A 820 -19.43 -6.83 -12.07
N LEU A 821 -19.39 -8.18 -11.97
CA LEU A 821 -20.26 -9.14 -12.68
C LEU A 821 -19.90 -9.39 -14.17
N PHE A 822 -19.00 -8.62 -14.76
CA PHE A 822 -18.63 -8.77 -16.18
C PHE A 822 -17.31 -9.51 -16.32
N ARG A 823 -17.22 -10.43 -17.30
CA ARG A 823 -15.92 -11.02 -17.67
C ARG A 823 -15.00 -9.91 -18.16
N SER A 824 -13.78 -9.93 -17.70
CA SER A 824 -12.85 -8.82 -17.91
C SER A 824 -11.44 -9.29 -18.20
N ALA A 825 -10.71 -8.47 -18.93
CA ALA A 825 -9.26 -8.60 -19.09
C ALA A 825 -8.57 -7.40 -18.44
N GLU A 826 -7.61 -7.65 -17.57
CA GLU A 826 -6.78 -6.60 -16.99
C GLU A 826 -5.76 -6.12 -18.03
N ILE A 827 -5.76 -4.83 -18.32
CA ILE A 827 -4.80 -4.13 -19.17
C ILE A 827 -3.87 -3.36 -18.25
N SER A 828 -2.63 -3.77 -18.19
CA SER A 828 -1.60 -3.15 -17.34
C SER A 828 -0.54 -2.49 -18.21
N GLY A 829 0.09 -1.44 -17.69
CA GLY A 829 1.16 -0.75 -18.39
C GLY A 829 1.81 0.31 -17.54
N GLN A 830 2.77 1.01 -18.12
CA GLN A 830 3.51 2.09 -17.46
C GLN A 830 3.49 3.33 -18.34
N ALA A 831 3.62 4.50 -17.70
CA ALA A 831 3.85 5.73 -18.43
C ALA A 831 5.20 5.70 -19.12
N ALA A 832 5.26 6.18 -20.37
CA ALA A 832 6.51 6.31 -21.11
C ALA A 832 7.41 7.35 -20.45
N ARG A 833 8.70 7.22 -20.67
CA ARG A 833 9.69 8.15 -20.13
C ARG A 833 9.35 9.59 -20.47
N GLY A 834 9.35 10.46 -19.46
CA GLY A 834 8.99 11.87 -19.62
C GLY A 834 7.50 12.17 -19.48
N TYR A 835 6.66 11.17 -19.38
CA TYR A 835 5.22 11.31 -19.13
C TYR A 835 4.86 10.90 -17.68
N SER A 836 3.68 11.28 -17.23
CA SER A 836 3.16 10.89 -15.93
C SER A 836 2.11 9.78 -16.03
N SER A 837 1.83 9.11 -14.91
CA SER A 837 0.75 8.12 -14.82
C SER A 837 -0.61 8.70 -15.26
N ALA A 838 -0.93 9.93 -14.84
CA ALA A 838 -2.17 10.59 -15.25
C ALA A 838 -2.27 10.78 -16.77
N GLN A 839 -1.18 11.17 -17.44
CA GLN A 839 -1.16 11.31 -18.90
C GLN A 839 -1.32 9.96 -19.60
N ALA A 840 -0.71 8.90 -19.08
CA ALA A 840 -0.87 7.56 -19.63
C ALA A 840 -2.30 7.03 -19.44
N ILE A 841 -2.90 7.27 -18.27
CA ILE A 841 -4.29 6.94 -17.96
C ILE A 841 -5.25 7.66 -18.93
N ASP A 842 -5.09 8.97 -19.10
CA ASP A 842 -5.94 9.77 -20.00
C ASP A 842 -5.76 9.34 -21.46
N ALA A 843 -4.53 9.05 -21.90
CA ALA A 843 -4.25 8.55 -23.24
C ALA A 843 -4.89 7.17 -23.49
N LEU A 844 -4.83 6.25 -22.51
CA LEU A 844 -5.46 4.94 -22.62
C LEU A 844 -7.00 5.07 -22.68
N GLU A 845 -7.59 6.00 -21.93
CA GLU A 845 -9.01 6.28 -21.93
C GLU A 845 -9.47 6.85 -23.29
N GLU A 846 -8.71 7.77 -23.87
CA GLU A 846 -8.96 8.28 -25.22
C GLU A 846 -8.95 7.14 -26.24
N VAL A 847 -7.92 6.30 -26.22
CA VAL A 847 -7.81 5.14 -27.11
C VAL A 847 -8.98 4.17 -26.89
N ALA A 848 -9.32 3.86 -25.64
CA ALA A 848 -10.44 2.96 -25.33
C ALA A 848 -11.78 3.50 -25.87
N ASN A 849 -12.03 4.79 -25.74
CA ASN A 849 -13.25 5.42 -26.28
C ASN A 849 -13.27 5.47 -27.82
N GLU A 850 -12.12 5.43 -28.48
CA GLU A 850 -12.00 5.45 -29.94
C GLU A 850 -12.16 4.05 -30.57
N VAL A 851 -11.55 3.02 -29.96
CA VAL A 851 -11.42 1.70 -30.60
C VAL A 851 -12.41 0.66 -30.07
N LEU A 852 -12.98 0.82 -28.87
CA LEU A 852 -13.84 -0.19 -28.28
C LEU A 852 -15.26 -0.14 -28.87
N PRO A 853 -15.84 -1.31 -29.24
CA PRO A 853 -17.22 -1.40 -29.68
C PRO A 853 -18.19 -1.21 -28.50
N GLY A 854 -19.48 -0.94 -28.80
CA GLY A 854 -20.50 -0.57 -27.82
C GLY A 854 -20.88 -1.67 -26.81
N ASP A 855 -20.52 -2.92 -27.06
CA ASP A 855 -20.72 -4.07 -26.18
C ASP A 855 -19.51 -4.31 -25.24
N MET A 856 -18.47 -3.50 -25.41
CA MET A 856 -17.32 -3.47 -24.51
C MET A 856 -17.38 -2.23 -23.61
N GLY A 857 -16.80 -2.35 -22.42
CA GLY A 857 -16.63 -1.24 -21.48
C GLY A 857 -15.29 -1.35 -20.77
N TYR A 858 -14.99 -0.35 -19.95
CA TYR A 858 -13.82 -0.40 -19.10
C TYR A 858 -14.11 0.18 -17.72
N SER A 859 -13.29 -0.17 -16.75
CA SER A 859 -13.29 0.39 -15.40
C SER A 859 -11.84 0.48 -14.90
N TRP A 860 -11.55 1.54 -14.18
CA TRP A 860 -10.24 1.68 -13.52
C TRP A 860 -10.20 0.82 -12.27
N PHE A 861 -9.00 0.35 -11.92
CA PHE A 861 -8.77 -0.60 -10.84
C PHE A 861 -7.55 -0.18 -9.99
N ASN A 862 -7.53 -0.58 -8.74
CA ASN A 862 -6.43 -0.31 -7.80
C ASN A 862 -6.01 1.17 -7.74
N MET A 863 -4.70 1.44 -7.87
CA MET A 863 -4.12 2.78 -7.82
C MET A 863 -4.70 3.70 -8.91
N SER A 864 -4.93 3.18 -10.12
CA SER A 864 -5.47 3.96 -11.23
C SER A 864 -6.88 4.45 -10.98
N TYR A 865 -7.70 3.66 -10.27
CA TYR A 865 -9.02 4.10 -9.80
C TYR A 865 -8.89 5.30 -8.85
N GLN A 866 -7.98 5.23 -7.89
CA GLN A 866 -7.76 6.31 -6.92
C GLN A 866 -7.21 7.57 -7.58
N GLU A 867 -6.29 7.40 -8.53
CA GLU A 867 -5.74 8.51 -9.31
C GLU A 867 -6.84 9.21 -10.14
N LYS A 868 -7.72 8.44 -10.76
CA LYS A 868 -8.85 8.98 -11.54
C LYS A 868 -9.86 9.72 -10.65
N VAL A 869 -10.19 9.19 -9.49
CA VAL A 869 -11.06 9.85 -8.50
C VAL A 869 -10.41 11.14 -7.97
N ALA A 870 -9.08 11.16 -7.83
CA ALA A 870 -8.33 12.32 -7.36
C ALA A 870 -8.18 13.43 -8.43
N GLN A 871 -8.33 13.11 -9.73
CA GLN A 871 -8.21 14.07 -10.81
C GLN A 871 -9.16 15.26 -10.64
N GLY A 872 -8.64 16.46 -10.77
CA GLY A 872 -9.42 17.71 -10.68
C GLY A 872 -9.69 18.23 -9.27
N THR A 873 -9.60 17.38 -8.22
CA THR A 873 -9.90 17.81 -6.85
C THR A 873 -8.93 18.86 -6.32
N GLY A 874 -7.64 18.76 -6.66
CA GLY A 874 -6.61 19.71 -6.25
C GLY A 874 -6.88 21.16 -6.67
N SER A 875 -7.42 21.39 -7.88
CA SER A 875 -7.76 22.72 -8.36
C SER A 875 -8.91 23.37 -7.59
N ILE A 876 -9.92 22.57 -7.24
CA ILE A 876 -11.07 23.02 -6.44
C ILE A 876 -10.60 23.42 -5.04
N VAL A 877 -9.76 22.62 -4.42
CA VAL A 877 -9.23 22.89 -3.08
C VAL A 877 -8.39 24.17 -3.06
N PHE A 878 -7.53 24.34 -4.05
CA PHE A 878 -6.74 25.56 -4.18
C PHE A 878 -7.63 26.81 -4.28
N LEU A 879 -8.68 26.77 -5.10
CA LEU A 879 -9.64 27.85 -5.23
C LEU A 879 -10.39 28.10 -3.91
N MET A 880 -10.85 27.04 -3.24
CA MET A 880 -11.54 27.15 -1.96
C MET A 880 -10.63 27.74 -0.88
N ALA A 881 -9.36 27.33 -0.83
CA ALA A 881 -8.38 27.91 0.10
C ALA A 881 -8.22 29.41 -0.12
N LEU A 882 -8.10 29.88 -1.37
CA LEU A 882 -8.07 31.30 -1.69
C LEU A 882 -9.33 32.04 -1.24
N VAL A 883 -10.51 31.47 -1.46
CA VAL A 883 -11.81 32.06 -1.04
C VAL A 883 -11.87 32.15 0.49
N PHE A 884 -11.49 31.11 1.23
CA PHE A 884 -11.50 31.14 2.70
C PHE A 884 -10.53 32.18 3.27
N VAL A 885 -9.32 32.25 2.72
CA VAL A 885 -8.35 33.31 3.11
C VAL A 885 -8.91 34.69 2.82
N PHE A 886 -9.50 34.90 1.63
CA PHE A 886 -10.15 36.17 1.30
C PHE A 886 -11.23 36.56 2.28
N LEU A 887 -12.13 35.61 2.64
CA LEU A 887 -13.24 35.88 3.57
C LEU A 887 -12.75 36.18 4.97
N ILE A 888 -11.76 35.44 5.49
CA ILE A 888 -11.21 35.69 6.83
C ILE A 888 -10.49 37.05 6.89
N LEU A 889 -9.69 37.36 5.86
CA LEU A 889 -9.04 38.65 5.78
C LEU A 889 -10.07 39.80 5.65
N SER A 890 -11.16 39.58 4.88
CA SER A 890 -12.22 40.59 4.74
C SER A 890 -12.92 40.85 6.06
N ALA A 891 -13.22 39.78 6.83
CA ALA A 891 -13.82 39.94 8.17
C ALA A 891 -12.86 40.64 9.15
N GLN A 892 -11.56 40.36 9.04
CA GLN A 892 -10.54 40.91 9.91
C GLN A 892 -10.25 42.40 9.66
N TYR A 893 -10.17 42.76 8.36
CA TYR A 893 -9.89 44.15 7.97
C TYR A 893 -11.13 45.02 7.86
N GLU A 894 -12.32 44.44 8.03
CA GLU A 894 -13.61 45.14 7.80
C GLU A 894 -13.62 45.81 6.42
N SER A 895 -12.99 45.10 5.40
CA SER A 895 -12.76 45.66 4.05
C SER A 895 -12.75 44.57 3.02
N TRP A 896 -13.36 44.82 1.87
CA TRP A 896 -13.31 43.92 0.71
C TRP A 896 -12.09 44.16 -0.21
N SER A 897 -11.47 45.31 -0.15
CA SER A 897 -10.34 45.73 -1.02
C SER A 897 -8.98 45.34 -0.48
N LEU A 898 -8.77 45.42 0.85
CA LEU A 898 -7.49 45.09 1.46
C LEU A 898 -7.06 43.62 1.27
N PRO A 899 -7.97 42.61 1.40
CA PRO A 899 -7.62 41.22 1.14
C PRO A 899 -7.13 40.96 -0.29
N LEU A 900 -7.66 41.68 -1.27
CA LEU A 900 -7.17 41.57 -2.65
C LEU A 900 -5.69 41.99 -2.74
N SER A 901 -5.26 43.01 -2.03
CA SER A 901 -3.86 43.45 -2.01
C SER A 901 -2.95 42.36 -1.44
N VAL A 902 -3.41 41.58 -0.48
CA VAL A 902 -2.67 40.46 0.11
C VAL A 902 -2.59 39.31 -0.89
N LEU A 903 -3.71 38.92 -1.48
CA LEU A 903 -3.79 37.76 -2.37
C LEU A 903 -3.09 37.93 -3.73
N LEU A 904 -2.90 39.19 -4.18
CA LEU A 904 -2.15 39.47 -5.42
C LEU A 904 -0.67 39.02 -5.37
N GLY A 905 -0.11 38.79 -4.19
CA GLY A 905 1.22 38.20 -4.02
C GLY A 905 1.27 36.68 -4.26
N THR A 906 0.16 35.97 -4.09
CA THR A 906 0.12 34.49 -4.20
C THR A 906 0.54 33.95 -5.58
N PRO A 907 0.13 34.52 -6.72
CA PRO A 907 0.55 34.05 -8.04
C PRO A 907 2.08 34.04 -8.23
N ILE A 908 2.82 34.92 -7.56
CA ILE A 908 4.28 34.97 -7.66
C ILE A 908 4.90 33.74 -6.98
N ALA A 909 4.43 33.38 -5.80
CA ALA A 909 4.85 32.17 -5.09
C ALA A 909 4.52 30.90 -5.89
N VAL A 910 3.33 30.84 -6.46
CA VAL A 910 2.89 29.70 -7.30
C VAL A 910 3.75 29.61 -8.55
N PHE A 911 4.05 30.72 -9.21
CA PHE A 911 4.96 30.75 -10.35
C PHE A 911 6.34 30.21 -10.01
N GLY A 912 6.89 30.64 -8.86
CA GLY A 912 8.17 30.13 -8.35
C GLY A 912 8.14 28.62 -8.12
N ALA A 913 7.09 28.14 -7.46
CA ALA A 913 6.92 26.73 -7.12
C ALA A 913 6.82 25.84 -8.37
N VAL A 914 5.88 26.17 -9.27
CA VAL A 914 5.65 25.36 -10.48
C VAL A 914 6.85 25.49 -11.45
N GLY A 915 7.45 26.67 -11.52
CA GLY A 915 8.69 26.90 -12.29
C GLY A 915 9.88 26.10 -11.74
N GLY A 916 10.01 26.03 -10.41
CA GLY A 916 11.04 25.21 -9.76
C GLY A 916 10.85 23.71 -10.03
N LEU A 917 9.62 23.23 -9.93
CA LEU A 917 9.29 21.84 -10.29
C LEU A 917 9.59 21.55 -11.77
N PHE A 918 9.21 22.45 -12.67
CA PHE A 918 9.50 22.33 -14.10
C PHE A 918 11.02 22.26 -14.39
N ILE A 919 11.81 23.11 -13.75
CA ILE A 919 13.27 23.09 -13.90
C ILE A 919 13.85 21.80 -13.31
N ALA A 920 13.40 21.39 -12.12
CA ALA A 920 13.89 20.16 -11.46
C ALA A 920 13.53 18.91 -12.27
N ARG A 921 12.39 18.91 -12.96
CA ARG A 921 11.97 17.81 -13.84
C ARG A 921 12.94 17.57 -15.01
N LEU A 922 13.69 18.57 -15.43
CA LEU A 922 14.74 18.37 -16.45
C LEU A 922 15.87 17.44 -15.98
N PHE A 923 15.97 17.21 -14.67
CA PHE A 923 17.00 16.37 -14.04
C PHE A 923 16.44 15.07 -13.43
N SER A 924 15.16 15.05 -13.01
CA SER A 924 14.49 13.87 -12.44
C SER A 924 12.99 13.88 -12.76
N GLU A 925 12.49 12.75 -13.19
CA GLU A 925 11.09 12.56 -13.59
C GLU A 925 10.11 12.61 -12.42
N SER A 926 10.58 12.44 -11.19
CA SER A 926 9.77 12.46 -9.95
C SER A 926 9.12 13.83 -9.68
N TYR A 927 9.67 14.93 -10.27
CA TYR A 927 9.13 16.28 -10.09
C TYR A 927 7.91 16.54 -10.97
N VAL A 928 6.76 16.07 -10.50
CA VAL A 928 5.44 16.25 -11.12
C VAL A 928 4.51 16.99 -10.16
N ASN A 929 3.36 17.45 -10.66
CA ASN A 929 2.31 18.03 -9.82
C ASN A 929 1.51 16.91 -9.10
N ASN A 930 2.14 16.28 -8.13
CA ASN A 930 1.57 15.23 -7.30
C ASN A 930 0.98 15.78 -5.97
N VAL A 931 0.45 14.90 -5.14
CA VAL A 931 -0.12 15.26 -3.83
C VAL A 931 0.86 16.08 -2.98
N PHE A 932 2.14 15.76 -2.94
CA PHE A 932 3.15 16.48 -2.17
C PHE A 932 3.45 17.87 -2.74
N ALA A 933 3.47 18.03 -4.05
CA ALA A 933 3.58 19.33 -4.70
C ALA A 933 2.36 20.19 -4.40
N GLN A 934 1.16 19.64 -4.48
CA GLN A 934 -0.10 20.33 -4.19
C GLN A 934 -0.19 20.77 -2.71
N ILE A 935 0.24 19.92 -1.79
CA ILE A 935 0.40 20.27 -0.37
C ILE A 935 1.34 21.48 -0.21
N GLY A 936 2.49 21.45 -0.86
CA GLY A 936 3.44 22.55 -0.88
C GLY A 936 2.83 23.85 -1.43
N LEU A 937 2.07 23.76 -2.51
CA LEU A 937 1.37 24.91 -3.12
C LEU A 937 0.32 25.51 -2.18
N VAL A 938 -0.50 24.70 -1.52
CA VAL A 938 -1.50 25.16 -0.53
C VAL A 938 -0.80 25.88 0.61
N MET A 939 0.30 25.35 1.12
CA MET A 939 1.06 25.97 2.18
C MET A 939 1.66 27.32 1.76
N LEU A 940 2.14 27.45 0.51
CA LEU A 940 2.70 28.68 -0.04
C LEU A 940 1.67 29.81 -0.11
N ILE A 941 0.36 29.52 -0.29
CA ILE A 941 -0.70 30.52 -0.21
C ILE A 941 -0.65 31.22 1.15
N GLY A 942 -0.61 30.44 2.23
CA GLY A 942 -0.57 30.96 3.58
C GLY A 942 0.70 31.76 3.89
N LEU A 943 1.86 31.26 3.42
CA LEU A 943 3.16 31.90 3.64
C LEU A 943 3.30 33.22 2.86
N ALA A 944 2.93 33.22 1.59
CA ALA A 944 2.95 34.42 0.76
C ALA A 944 1.97 35.49 1.30
N ALA A 945 0.77 35.05 1.71
CA ALA A 945 -0.21 35.92 2.35
C ALA A 945 0.33 36.55 3.65
N LYS A 946 1.06 35.80 4.47
CA LYS A 946 1.63 36.29 5.75
C LYS A 946 2.55 37.48 5.56
N ASN A 947 3.48 37.41 4.58
CA ASN A 947 4.37 38.51 4.29
C ASN A 947 3.62 39.76 3.79
N ALA A 948 2.64 39.54 2.92
CA ALA A 948 1.80 40.63 2.39
C ALA A 948 0.91 41.25 3.49
N ILE A 949 0.31 40.44 4.39
CA ILE A 949 -0.47 40.91 5.53
C ILE A 949 0.33 41.91 6.39
N LEU A 950 1.57 41.54 6.72
CA LEU A 950 2.42 42.38 7.56
C LEU A 950 2.72 43.73 6.90
N ILE A 951 2.98 43.76 5.57
CA ILE A 951 3.22 45.02 4.84
C ILE A 951 1.94 45.87 4.78
N VAL A 952 0.81 45.23 4.40
CA VAL A 952 -0.49 45.94 4.26
C VAL A 952 -0.96 46.53 5.57
N GLU A 953 -0.82 45.81 6.70
CA GLU A 953 -1.19 46.25 8.02
C GLU A 953 -0.39 47.52 8.45
N PHE A 954 0.94 47.48 8.26
CA PHE A 954 1.77 48.65 8.56
C PHE A 954 1.52 49.81 7.60
N ALA A 955 1.24 49.53 6.32
CA ALA A 955 0.87 50.58 5.37
C ALA A 955 -0.47 51.23 5.76
N LYS A 956 -1.45 50.46 6.24
CA LYS A 956 -2.73 50.96 6.76
C LYS A 956 -2.49 51.88 7.94
N VAL A 957 -1.69 51.46 8.92
CA VAL A 957 -1.36 52.28 10.11
C VAL A 957 -0.68 53.61 9.75
N GLU A 958 0.26 53.56 8.75
CA GLU A 958 0.91 54.78 8.30
C GLU A 958 -0.03 55.69 7.47
N SER A 959 -0.96 55.14 6.73
CA SER A 959 -1.97 55.92 6.00
C SER A 959 -2.98 56.56 6.96
N GLU A 960 -3.37 55.88 8.05
CA GLU A 960 -4.23 56.45 9.12
C GLU A 960 -3.57 57.62 9.86
N LYS A 961 -2.23 57.68 9.86
CA LYS A 961 -1.47 58.83 10.35
C LYS A 961 -1.43 60.05 9.36
N GLY A 962 -2.10 59.92 8.21
CA GLY A 962 -2.27 60.98 7.22
C GLY A 962 -1.22 60.95 6.08
N ARG A 963 -0.43 59.90 5.93
CA ARG A 963 0.48 59.74 4.76
C ARG A 963 -0.31 59.28 3.52
N ASP A 964 0.16 59.74 2.36
CA ASP A 964 -0.36 59.26 1.09
C ASP A 964 -0.14 57.71 0.94
N ALA A 965 -1.02 57.06 0.23
CA ALA A 965 -0.99 55.58 0.10
C ALA A 965 0.33 55.03 -0.44
N VAL A 966 0.97 55.73 -1.42
CA VAL A 966 2.28 55.33 -1.99
C VAL A 966 3.38 55.52 -0.96
N ASP A 967 3.42 56.63 -0.22
CA ASP A 967 4.43 56.87 0.79
C ASP A 967 4.24 55.96 2.02
N ALA A 968 3.00 55.67 2.39
CA ALA A 968 2.67 54.72 3.45
C ALA A 968 3.16 53.30 3.07
N ALA A 969 2.93 52.84 1.83
CA ALA A 969 3.37 51.53 1.34
C ALA A 969 4.92 51.47 1.27
N MET A 970 5.58 52.53 0.85
CA MET A 970 7.04 52.60 0.81
C MET A 970 7.66 52.51 2.19
N GLU A 971 7.10 53.24 3.18
CA GLU A 971 7.58 53.22 4.57
C GLU A 971 7.35 51.85 5.20
N ALA A 972 6.15 51.23 5.00
CA ALA A 972 5.87 49.90 5.45
C ALA A 972 6.83 48.84 4.88
N ALA A 973 7.12 48.92 3.57
CA ALA A 973 8.06 48.05 2.91
C ALA A 973 9.47 48.16 3.51
N ARG A 974 9.92 49.40 3.79
CA ARG A 974 11.23 49.64 4.39
C ARG A 974 11.34 49.08 5.80
N LEU A 975 10.34 49.33 6.64
CA LEU A 975 10.31 48.86 8.03
C LEU A 975 10.22 47.34 8.16
N ARG A 976 9.56 46.70 7.20
CA ARG A 976 9.31 45.25 7.23
C ARG A 976 10.28 44.41 6.42
N PHE A 977 11.15 45.02 5.64
CA PHE A 977 12.10 44.31 4.79
C PHE A 977 13.01 43.35 5.57
N ARG A 978 13.57 43.79 6.71
CA ARG A 978 14.45 42.96 7.56
C ARG A 978 13.70 41.76 8.18
N PRO A 979 12.56 41.94 8.85
CA PRO A 979 11.74 40.82 9.34
C PRO A 979 11.36 39.81 8.27
N ILE A 980 10.87 40.29 7.11
CA ILE A 980 10.43 39.43 6.02
C ILE A 980 11.60 38.61 5.47
N LEU A 981 12.76 39.20 5.23
CA LEU A 981 13.93 38.42 4.79
C LEU A 981 14.39 37.40 5.84
N MET A 982 14.36 37.78 7.13
CA MET A 982 14.75 36.87 8.20
C MET A 982 13.82 35.63 8.23
N THR A 983 12.52 35.82 8.12
CA THR A 983 11.55 34.72 8.12
C THR A 983 11.62 33.92 6.83
N ALA A 984 11.78 34.58 5.66
CA ALA A 984 11.95 33.90 4.38
C ALA A 984 13.21 33.04 4.35
N PHE A 985 14.37 33.55 4.80
CA PHE A 985 15.59 32.77 4.88
C PHE A 985 15.53 31.65 5.90
N SER A 986 14.89 31.88 7.06
CA SER A 986 14.64 30.84 8.07
C SER A 986 13.84 29.70 7.47
N PHE A 987 12.82 30.03 6.69
CA PHE A 987 11.97 29.05 6.03
C PHE A 987 12.72 28.33 4.87
N ILE A 988 13.36 29.07 3.97
CA ILE A 988 14.10 28.52 2.83
C ILE A 988 15.19 27.55 3.32
N LEU A 989 15.99 27.94 4.32
CA LEU A 989 17.03 27.07 4.87
C LEU A 989 16.45 25.95 5.74
N GLY A 990 15.29 26.14 6.35
CA GLY A 990 14.56 25.11 7.08
C GLY A 990 14.08 23.96 6.18
N VAL A 991 13.75 24.26 4.91
CA VAL A 991 13.33 23.23 3.94
C VAL A 991 14.49 22.67 3.09
N LEU A 992 15.70 23.23 3.19
CA LEU A 992 16.86 22.78 2.44
C LEU A 992 17.19 21.29 2.66
N PRO A 993 17.11 20.74 3.88
CA PRO A 993 17.35 19.30 4.11
C PRO A 993 16.36 18.40 3.34
N LEU A 994 15.14 18.87 3.04
CA LEU A 994 14.19 18.12 2.22
C LEU A 994 14.66 18.01 0.75
N LEU A 995 15.29 19.03 0.23
CA LEU A 995 15.80 19.05 -1.15
C LEU A 995 16.94 18.05 -1.40
N ILE A 996 17.80 17.87 -0.40
CA ILE A 996 18.94 16.97 -0.47
C ILE A 996 18.69 15.60 0.14
N ALA A 997 17.41 15.27 0.38
CA ALA A 997 17.01 14.01 0.97
C ALA A 997 17.47 12.81 0.13
N SER A 998 17.88 11.74 0.80
CA SER A 998 18.24 10.45 0.23
C SER A 998 17.60 9.31 1.05
N GLY A 999 17.71 8.08 0.57
CA GLY A 999 17.15 6.91 1.24
C GLY A 999 15.63 6.78 1.12
N ALA A 1000 15.01 6.03 2.01
CA ALA A 1000 13.58 5.76 1.99
C ALA A 1000 12.72 7.05 2.08
N GLY A 1001 11.70 7.19 1.25
CA GLY A 1001 10.81 8.36 1.20
C GLY A 1001 11.47 9.63 0.69
N ALA A 1002 12.57 9.53 -0.06
CA ALA A 1002 13.32 10.69 -0.53
C ALA A 1002 12.57 11.48 -1.60
N GLU A 1003 11.85 10.82 -2.50
CA GLU A 1003 11.20 11.49 -3.63
C GLU A 1003 10.05 12.39 -3.17
N ALA A 1004 9.22 11.95 -2.24
CA ALA A 1004 8.18 12.78 -1.63
C ALA A 1004 8.77 14.03 -0.95
N ARG A 1005 9.86 13.84 -0.17
CA ARG A 1005 10.58 14.93 0.50
C ARG A 1005 11.13 15.95 -0.48
N LYS A 1006 11.79 15.49 -1.55
CA LYS A 1006 12.38 16.34 -2.59
C LYS A 1006 11.32 17.15 -3.33
N VAL A 1007 10.23 16.52 -3.77
CA VAL A 1007 9.15 17.21 -4.50
C VAL A 1007 8.53 18.31 -3.65
N MET A 1008 8.18 18.01 -2.41
CA MET A 1008 7.60 18.99 -1.50
C MET A 1008 8.61 20.10 -1.15
N GLY A 1009 9.86 19.72 -0.84
CA GLY A 1009 10.94 20.65 -0.56
C GLY A 1009 11.19 21.59 -1.73
N MET A 1010 11.24 21.11 -2.99
CA MET A 1010 11.43 21.91 -4.20
C MET A 1010 10.27 22.89 -4.41
N THR A 1011 9.04 22.43 -4.27
CA THR A 1011 7.85 23.28 -4.41
C THR A 1011 7.91 24.47 -3.47
N VAL A 1012 8.20 24.21 -2.22
CA VAL A 1012 8.18 25.22 -1.17
C VAL A 1012 9.42 26.12 -1.24
N PHE A 1013 10.59 25.54 -1.46
CA PHE A 1013 11.84 26.28 -1.61
C PHE A 1013 11.78 27.27 -2.77
N SER A 1014 11.44 26.80 -3.96
CA SER A 1014 11.40 27.65 -5.16
C SER A 1014 10.27 28.68 -5.10
N GLY A 1015 9.12 28.28 -4.54
CA GLY A 1015 8.01 29.20 -4.31
C GLY A 1015 8.40 30.38 -3.39
N MET A 1016 9.02 30.08 -2.24
CA MET A 1016 9.49 31.11 -1.30
C MET A 1016 10.69 31.93 -1.81
N LEU A 1017 11.53 31.33 -2.64
CA LEU A 1017 12.68 32.05 -3.22
C LEU A 1017 12.23 33.14 -4.20
N VAL A 1018 11.14 32.92 -4.92
CA VAL A 1018 10.60 33.85 -5.92
C VAL A 1018 9.61 34.84 -5.29
N ALA A 1019 8.86 34.41 -4.24
CA ALA A 1019 7.92 35.24 -3.49
C ALA A 1019 8.63 36.29 -2.61
#